data_a0a06aac2f554899cdca89493bb58a2b
#
_entry.id   a0a06aac2f554899cdca89493bb58a2b
#
_cell.length_a   1.000
_cell.length_b   1.000
_cell.length_c   1.000
_cell.angle_alpha   90.00
_cell.angle_beta   90.00
_cell.angle_gamma   90.00
#
_symmetry.space_group_name_H-M   'P 1'
#
loop_
_entity.id
_entity.type
_entity.pdbx_description
1 polymer ?
#
loop_
_entity_poly.entity_id
_entity_poly.type
_entity_poly.pdbx_seq_one_letter_code
_entity_poly.pdbx_strand_id
1 'polypeptide(L)'
;MHEQYSPREIEAAAQSHWDAQKSFVVSEQPGKDTFYCLSMFPYPSGKLHMGHVRNYTIGDVIARYQRMQGKNVLQPMGWDAFGMPAENAAMKNQVAPAKWTYENIAYMKSQLKSLGLAIDWTREVTTCKPDYYRWEQWLFTRLFEKGVIYRKNGTVNWDPVDQTVLANEQVIDGRGWRSGALIEKREIPMYYFKITAYAEELLSSLDELDGWPEQVKTMQRNWIGKSFGADIVFDYDVASIGTSGQLKVYSTRPDTLMGATYVAVAAEHPLAQRAAESNPAIAAFIAECKSGSVAEADMATMEKKGLATGQFVIHPLTGDKLPVFVANYVLWGYGEGAVMAVPAHDERDFEFANKYDLPIKQVYTGEGKDYDASTWQDWYGDKAGLTTINSGKYDGLDFSAAFDAIVGDLEASEHGARKTQFRLRDWGISRQRYWGCPIPIIHCDSCGDVPVPEDQLPVVLPEDVVPDGAGSPLAKMPEFYECSCPKCGAPAKRETDTMDTFVESSWYFARYASPQYTGGMVDPAAANHWLPVDQYIGGIEHAILHLLYARFFHKLMRDEGLVSSNEPFKNLLTQGMVVAETYYRPLENGGKDWFNPADVEVERDAKAKVIGAKLKSDGLPVEIGGTEKMSKSKNNGVDPQDMIDAYGADTCRLFMMFASPPDQSCEWSDAGVEGANRFLRRVWRLAHGHVADGLPGKLDIASLNDEQKAVRRAIHLAIKQASNDIGQHHKFNTAVAQVMTLMNVLEKAATATEQDRALVQEGLEIVTLLLAPITPHISHELWQRLGHADAVIDAQWPQVDESALVQDSLTLVVQVNGKLRGQIEVPASASREEVEAAARANENVLRFTEGLSIRKVIVVPGKLVNIVAN
;
A
#
# COMPACT_ATOMS: atom_id res chain seq x y z
N MET A 1 -36.14 -19.09 17.98
CA MET A 1 -34.74 -19.35 17.61
C MET A 1 -34.61 -20.82 17.28
N HIS A 2 -34.00 -21.17 16.13
CA HIS A 2 -33.75 -22.57 15.78
C HIS A 2 -32.58 -23.12 16.61
N GLU A 3 -32.63 -24.42 16.93
CA GLU A 3 -31.58 -25.07 17.70
C GLU A 3 -30.22 -25.03 16.98
N GLN A 4 -30.27 -25.24 15.66
CA GLN A 4 -29.06 -25.23 14.84
C GLN A 4 -28.82 -23.86 14.20
N TYR A 5 -27.57 -23.43 14.20
CA TYR A 5 -27.11 -22.23 13.49
C TYR A 5 -27.20 -22.44 11.97
N SER A 6 -28.03 -21.62 11.30
CA SER A 6 -28.23 -21.62 9.86
C SER A 6 -27.74 -20.29 9.26
N PRO A 7 -26.47 -20.18 8.87
CA PRO A 7 -25.90 -18.92 8.38
C PRO A 7 -26.73 -18.30 7.27
N ARG A 8 -27.07 -19.06 6.23
CA ARG A 8 -27.78 -18.58 5.03
C ARG A 8 -29.11 -17.88 5.34
N GLU A 9 -29.89 -18.43 6.25
CA GLU A 9 -31.19 -17.83 6.65
C GLU A 9 -30.99 -16.54 7.45
N ILE A 10 -30.05 -16.56 8.39
CA ILE A 10 -29.76 -15.44 9.27
C ILE A 10 -29.16 -14.28 8.46
N GLU A 11 -28.25 -14.57 7.56
CA GLU A 11 -27.61 -13.57 6.70
C GLU A 11 -28.62 -12.92 5.76
N ALA A 12 -29.48 -13.71 5.12
CA ALA A 12 -30.53 -13.18 4.27
C ALA A 12 -31.53 -12.29 5.03
N ALA A 13 -31.91 -12.69 6.24
CA ALA A 13 -32.83 -11.91 7.08
C ALA A 13 -32.20 -10.58 7.52
N ALA A 14 -30.95 -10.60 7.99
CA ALA A 14 -30.24 -9.40 8.41
C ALA A 14 -30.04 -8.41 7.24
N GLN A 15 -29.58 -8.89 6.07
CA GLN A 15 -29.37 -8.06 4.89
C GLN A 15 -30.69 -7.45 4.41
N SER A 16 -31.79 -8.24 4.38
CA SER A 16 -33.11 -7.73 4.02
C SER A 16 -33.59 -6.62 4.96
N HIS A 17 -33.32 -6.76 6.26
CA HIS A 17 -33.63 -5.74 7.24
C HIS A 17 -32.83 -4.46 6.97
N TRP A 18 -31.52 -4.55 6.76
CA TRP A 18 -30.66 -3.38 6.51
C TRP A 18 -31.02 -2.66 5.21
N ASP A 19 -31.36 -3.38 4.16
CA ASP A 19 -31.82 -2.80 2.89
C ASP A 19 -33.17 -2.07 3.07
N ALA A 20 -34.13 -2.69 3.75
CA ALA A 20 -35.44 -2.11 4.01
C ALA A 20 -35.36 -0.83 4.88
N GLN A 21 -34.52 -0.84 5.90
CA GLN A 21 -34.29 0.31 6.78
C GLN A 21 -33.30 1.34 6.21
N LYS A 22 -32.65 1.06 5.08
CA LYS A 22 -31.55 1.89 4.53
C LYS A 22 -30.48 2.18 5.57
N SER A 23 -30.11 1.16 6.37
CA SER A 23 -29.31 1.28 7.58
C SER A 23 -27.93 1.93 7.36
N PHE A 24 -27.38 1.87 6.15
CA PHE A 24 -26.05 2.38 5.82
C PHE A 24 -26.04 3.66 5.00
N VAL A 25 -27.23 4.15 4.61
CA VAL A 25 -27.35 5.41 3.86
C VAL A 25 -27.12 6.57 4.82
N VAL A 26 -26.19 7.45 4.45
CA VAL A 26 -25.81 8.60 5.26
C VAL A 26 -26.03 9.91 4.53
N SER A 27 -26.28 10.95 5.31
CA SER A 27 -26.35 12.34 4.85
C SER A 27 -25.49 13.23 5.75
N GLU A 28 -25.18 14.40 5.26
CA GLU A 28 -24.50 15.43 6.02
C GLU A 28 -25.37 15.87 7.20
N GLN A 29 -24.90 15.64 8.43
CA GLN A 29 -25.59 16.00 9.66
C GLN A 29 -24.77 17.03 10.44
N PRO A 30 -25.08 18.32 10.35
CA PRO A 30 -24.36 19.35 11.08
C PRO A 30 -24.38 19.07 12.60
N GLY A 31 -23.20 19.17 13.22
CA GLY A 31 -23.07 18.99 14.67
C GLY A 31 -22.94 17.53 15.15
N LYS A 32 -23.02 16.56 14.26
CA LYS A 32 -22.68 15.15 14.56
C LYS A 32 -21.25 14.85 14.13
N ASP A 33 -20.48 14.21 15.00
CA ASP A 33 -19.13 13.76 14.66
C ASP A 33 -19.17 12.83 13.46
N THR A 34 -18.32 13.11 12.47
CA THR A 34 -18.21 12.33 11.25
C THR A 34 -17.07 11.33 11.33
N PHE A 35 -17.17 10.27 10.54
CA PHE A 35 -16.06 9.36 10.29
C PHE A 35 -16.15 8.81 8.87
N TYR A 36 -15.17 9.13 8.04
CA TYR A 36 -15.07 8.61 6.70
C TYR A 36 -14.09 7.44 6.65
N CYS A 37 -14.63 6.23 6.48
CA CYS A 37 -13.86 5.00 6.35
C CYS A 37 -13.86 4.54 4.89
N LEU A 38 -12.70 4.46 4.28
CA LEU A 38 -12.56 4.12 2.87
C LEU A 38 -11.54 3.01 2.66
N SER A 39 -11.99 1.92 2.09
CA SER A 39 -11.12 0.90 1.52
C SER A 39 -10.88 1.19 0.04
N MET A 40 -9.65 0.96 -0.44
CA MET A 40 -9.34 1.11 -1.87
C MET A 40 -10.31 0.30 -2.70
N PHE A 41 -10.92 0.93 -3.70
CA PHE A 41 -11.91 0.31 -4.55
C PHE A 41 -11.28 -0.71 -5.53
N PRO A 42 -12.02 -1.75 -5.94
CA PRO A 42 -11.47 -2.81 -6.75
C PRO A 42 -11.51 -2.50 -8.25
N TYR A 43 -10.62 -3.14 -8.99
CA TYR A 43 -10.76 -3.32 -10.43
C TYR A 43 -11.79 -4.41 -10.74
N PRO A 44 -12.80 -4.16 -11.57
CA PRO A 44 -13.79 -5.16 -11.95
C PRO A 44 -13.26 -6.09 -13.04
N SER A 45 -12.20 -6.83 -12.74
CA SER A 45 -11.50 -7.72 -13.68
C SER A 45 -11.85 -9.20 -13.50
N GLY A 46 -12.99 -9.50 -12.90
CA GLY A 46 -13.46 -10.86 -12.65
C GLY A 46 -14.13 -11.00 -11.29
N LYS A 47 -13.88 -12.10 -10.59
CA LYS A 47 -14.41 -12.36 -9.26
C LYS A 47 -13.58 -11.66 -8.17
N LEU A 48 -14.18 -11.43 -6.99
CA LEU A 48 -13.44 -11.11 -5.79
C LEU A 48 -12.44 -12.24 -5.46
N HIS A 49 -11.39 -11.91 -4.75
CA HIS A 49 -10.47 -12.85 -4.14
C HIS A 49 -10.37 -12.59 -2.63
N MET A 50 -9.77 -13.52 -1.88
CA MET A 50 -9.74 -13.43 -0.41
C MET A 50 -8.99 -12.19 0.11
N GLY A 51 -8.08 -11.60 -0.67
CA GLY A 51 -7.48 -10.30 -0.35
C GLY A 51 -8.50 -9.17 -0.33
N HIS A 52 -9.46 -9.16 -1.24
CA HIS A 52 -10.60 -8.22 -1.21
C HIS A 52 -11.46 -8.44 0.04
N VAL A 53 -11.80 -9.71 0.35
CA VAL A 53 -12.58 -10.03 1.56
C VAL A 53 -11.88 -9.50 2.81
N ARG A 54 -10.56 -9.68 2.92
CA ARG A 54 -9.78 -9.18 4.03
C ARG A 54 -9.81 -7.65 4.10
N ASN A 55 -9.49 -6.97 2.98
CA ASN A 55 -9.43 -5.51 2.92
C ASN A 55 -10.76 -4.88 3.33
N TYR A 56 -11.85 -5.34 2.73
CA TYR A 56 -13.17 -4.74 2.97
C TYR A 56 -13.74 -5.12 4.33
N THR A 57 -13.43 -6.30 4.85
CA THR A 57 -13.83 -6.67 6.22
C THR A 57 -13.09 -5.82 7.26
N ILE A 58 -11.80 -5.54 7.08
CA ILE A 58 -11.05 -4.62 7.96
C ILE A 58 -11.74 -3.25 8.02
N GLY A 59 -12.02 -2.68 6.85
CA GLY A 59 -12.71 -1.39 6.77
C GLY A 59 -14.10 -1.41 7.40
N ASP A 60 -14.86 -2.47 7.16
CA ASP A 60 -16.21 -2.63 7.69
C ASP A 60 -16.23 -2.77 9.22
N VAL A 61 -15.27 -3.50 9.80
CA VAL A 61 -15.12 -3.61 11.27
C VAL A 61 -14.86 -2.25 11.89
N ILE A 62 -13.95 -1.46 11.29
CA ILE A 62 -13.65 -0.11 11.77
C ILE A 62 -14.88 0.79 11.63
N ALA A 63 -15.54 0.78 10.49
CA ALA A 63 -16.72 1.60 10.22
C ALA A 63 -17.87 1.28 11.21
N ARG A 64 -18.16 -0.01 11.42
CA ARG A 64 -19.20 -0.45 12.38
C ARG A 64 -18.85 -0.08 13.80
N TYR A 65 -17.60 -0.24 14.22
CA TYR A 65 -17.14 0.19 15.53
C TYR A 65 -17.34 1.70 15.74
N GLN A 66 -16.96 2.52 14.77
CA GLN A 66 -17.12 3.98 14.83
C GLN A 66 -18.61 4.39 14.86
N ARG A 67 -19.47 3.65 14.17
CA ARG A 67 -20.91 3.86 14.23
C ARG A 67 -21.44 3.55 15.63
N MET A 68 -21.01 2.46 16.25
CA MET A 68 -21.38 2.12 17.64
C MET A 68 -20.80 3.12 18.66
N GLN A 69 -19.80 3.94 18.28
CA GLN A 69 -19.35 5.09 19.05
C GLN A 69 -20.24 6.34 18.85
N GLY A 70 -21.32 6.23 18.08
CA GLY A 70 -22.28 7.30 17.85
C GLY A 70 -21.96 8.24 16.70
N LYS A 71 -20.91 7.98 15.92
CA LYS A 71 -20.51 8.82 14.79
C LYS A 71 -21.39 8.62 13.56
N ASN A 72 -21.44 9.65 12.72
CA ASN A 72 -22.00 9.59 11.37
C ASN A 72 -20.94 9.02 10.43
N VAL A 73 -21.09 7.77 10.00
CA VAL A 73 -20.04 7.02 9.31
C VAL A 73 -20.33 6.93 7.82
N LEU A 74 -19.45 7.47 6.99
CA LEU A 74 -19.44 7.29 5.54
C LEU A 74 -18.54 6.10 5.16
N GLN A 75 -19.12 5.08 4.56
CA GLN A 75 -18.40 3.94 3.98
C GLN A 75 -18.95 3.69 2.57
N PRO A 76 -18.36 4.31 1.54
CA PRO A 76 -18.78 4.13 0.15
C PRO A 76 -18.06 2.97 -0.53
N MET A 77 -18.53 2.60 -1.72
CA MET A 77 -17.89 1.65 -2.61
C MET A 77 -18.08 2.06 -4.06
N GLY A 78 -17.15 1.67 -4.92
CA GLY A 78 -17.21 1.90 -6.35
C GLY A 78 -16.21 1.04 -7.10
N TRP A 79 -15.92 1.42 -8.35
CA TRP A 79 -15.19 0.59 -9.28
C TRP A 79 -14.15 1.42 -10.02
N ASP A 80 -12.89 1.00 -9.91
CA ASP A 80 -11.82 1.47 -10.78
C ASP A 80 -11.92 0.68 -12.09
N ALA A 81 -12.64 1.24 -13.05
CA ALA A 81 -13.26 0.45 -14.12
C ALA A 81 -12.56 0.60 -15.47
N PHE A 82 -11.56 1.47 -15.59
CA PHE A 82 -10.71 1.57 -16.77
C PHE A 82 -9.46 0.69 -16.69
N GLY A 83 -8.74 0.53 -17.77
CA GLY A 83 -7.39 -0.01 -17.81
C GLY A 83 -7.23 -1.35 -18.52
N MET A 84 -5.97 -1.75 -18.62
CA MET A 84 -5.51 -2.93 -19.37
C MET A 84 -6.13 -4.27 -18.94
N PRO A 85 -6.44 -4.54 -17.66
CA PRO A 85 -7.00 -5.83 -17.28
C PRO A 85 -8.33 -6.12 -17.99
N ALA A 86 -9.21 -5.12 -18.08
CA ALA A 86 -10.48 -5.24 -18.80
C ALA A 86 -10.27 -5.32 -20.32
N GLU A 87 -9.39 -4.48 -20.87
CA GLU A 87 -9.06 -4.47 -22.30
C GLU A 87 -8.47 -5.81 -22.76
N ASN A 88 -7.51 -6.35 -22.02
CA ASN A 88 -6.88 -7.64 -22.32
C ASN A 88 -7.87 -8.81 -22.21
N ALA A 89 -8.72 -8.81 -21.19
CA ALA A 89 -9.76 -9.83 -21.03
C ALA A 89 -10.80 -9.75 -22.15
N ALA A 90 -11.19 -8.55 -22.52
CA ALA A 90 -12.13 -8.30 -23.62
C ALA A 90 -11.58 -8.79 -24.98
N MET A 91 -10.32 -8.47 -25.28
CA MET A 91 -9.64 -8.98 -26.48
C MET A 91 -9.61 -10.52 -26.49
N LYS A 92 -9.22 -11.14 -25.38
CA LYS A 92 -9.18 -12.60 -25.26
C LYS A 92 -10.54 -13.27 -25.48
N ASN A 93 -11.61 -12.63 -25.01
CA ASN A 93 -12.97 -13.15 -25.09
C ASN A 93 -13.76 -12.59 -26.30
N GLN A 94 -13.13 -11.73 -27.12
CA GLN A 94 -13.75 -11.08 -28.31
C GLN A 94 -15.04 -10.33 -27.97
N VAL A 95 -15.04 -9.59 -26.88
CA VAL A 95 -16.14 -8.73 -26.42
C VAL A 95 -15.67 -7.30 -26.23
N ALA A 96 -16.58 -6.33 -26.16
CA ALA A 96 -16.24 -4.97 -25.81
C ALA A 96 -15.80 -4.88 -24.33
N PRO A 97 -14.75 -4.10 -24.00
CA PRO A 97 -14.31 -3.89 -22.61
C PRO A 97 -15.41 -3.37 -21.69
N ALA A 98 -16.27 -2.48 -22.17
CA ALA A 98 -17.42 -1.97 -21.43
C ALA A 98 -18.35 -3.09 -20.95
N LYS A 99 -18.76 -3.99 -21.87
CA LYS A 99 -19.63 -5.13 -21.54
C LYS A 99 -18.98 -6.02 -20.48
N TRP A 100 -17.72 -6.39 -20.67
CA TRP A 100 -16.95 -7.19 -19.72
C TRP A 100 -16.89 -6.53 -18.34
N THR A 101 -16.61 -5.24 -18.31
CA THR A 101 -16.49 -4.44 -17.08
C THR A 101 -17.82 -4.39 -16.33
N TYR A 102 -18.92 -4.06 -16.98
CA TYR A 102 -20.24 -3.95 -16.33
C TYR A 102 -20.76 -5.30 -15.82
N GLU A 103 -20.52 -6.39 -16.54
CA GLU A 103 -20.87 -7.75 -16.07
C GLU A 103 -20.09 -8.12 -14.81
N ASN A 104 -18.79 -7.80 -14.76
CA ASN A 104 -17.97 -8.04 -13.59
C ASN A 104 -18.37 -7.15 -12.40
N ILE A 105 -18.71 -5.89 -12.63
CA ILE A 105 -19.22 -4.99 -11.59
C ILE A 105 -20.49 -5.60 -10.96
N ALA A 106 -21.43 -6.03 -11.76
CA ALA A 106 -22.67 -6.62 -11.27
C ALA A 106 -22.41 -7.86 -10.40
N TYR A 107 -21.51 -8.74 -10.86
CA TYR A 107 -21.15 -9.95 -10.12
C TYR A 107 -20.39 -9.64 -8.82
N MET A 108 -19.34 -8.83 -8.87
CA MET A 108 -18.56 -8.46 -7.68
C MET A 108 -19.41 -7.70 -6.67
N LYS A 109 -20.35 -6.87 -7.12
CA LYS A 109 -21.32 -6.17 -6.24
C LYS A 109 -22.19 -7.16 -5.48
N SER A 110 -22.65 -8.23 -6.16
CA SER A 110 -23.42 -9.29 -5.49
C SER A 110 -22.59 -10.01 -4.42
N GLN A 111 -21.32 -10.28 -4.70
CA GLN A 111 -20.41 -10.89 -3.72
C GLN A 111 -20.14 -9.96 -2.51
N LEU A 112 -19.93 -8.65 -2.74
CA LEU A 112 -19.75 -7.67 -1.65
C LEU A 112 -20.99 -7.55 -0.77
N LYS A 113 -22.19 -7.59 -1.38
CA LYS A 113 -23.44 -7.58 -0.63
C LYS A 113 -23.61 -8.85 0.21
N SER A 114 -23.27 -10.01 -0.34
CA SER A 114 -23.34 -11.27 0.43
C SER A 114 -22.41 -11.32 1.63
N LEU A 115 -21.29 -10.54 1.63
CA LEU A 115 -20.44 -10.35 2.80
C LEU A 115 -21.06 -9.50 3.90
N GLY A 116 -22.20 -8.84 3.64
CA GLY A 116 -22.91 -8.01 4.61
C GLY A 116 -22.17 -6.75 5.02
N LEU A 117 -21.40 -6.15 4.11
CA LEU A 117 -20.66 -4.92 4.37
C LEU A 117 -21.59 -3.72 4.54
N ALA A 118 -21.28 -2.84 5.48
CA ALA A 118 -22.07 -1.64 5.81
C ALA A 118 -21.83 -0.49 4.81
N ILE A 119 -22.02 -0.75 3.54
CA ILE A 119 -21.73 0.16 2.43
C ILE A 119 -22.94 1.02 2.10
N ASP A 120 -22.73 2.32 1.97
CA ASP A 120 -23.71 3.23 1.35
C ASP A 120 -23.65 3.12 -0.19
N TRP A 121 -24.44 2.22 -0.75
CA TRP A 121 -24.52 1.99 -2.19
C TRP A 121 -25.17 3.16 -2.98
N THR A 122 -25.78 4.14 -2.31
CA THR A 122 -26.27 5.35 -2.97
C THR A 122 -25.15 6.26 -3.42
N ARG A 123 -23.95 6.05 -2.90
CA ARG A 123 -22.73 6.80 -3.24
C ARG A 123 -21.79 6.04 -4.16
N GLU A 124 -22.27 5.01 -4.83
CA GLU A 124 -21.49 4.22 -5.78
C GLU A 124 -20.97 5.08 -6.95
N VAL A 125 -19.69 4.93 -7.28
CA VAL A 125 -19.07 5.53 -8.46
C VAL A 125 -18.45 4.47 -9.35
N THR A 126 -18.42 4.72 -10.66
CA THR A 126 -17.81 3.85 -11.65
C THR A 126 -16.96 4.73 -12.57
N THR A 127 -15.65 4.59 -12.52
CA THR A 127 -14.74 5.54 -13.16
C THR A 127 -14.83 5.58 -14.68
N CYS A 128 -15.26 4.48 -15.32
CA CYS A 128 -15.44 4.42 -16.77
C CYS A 128 -16.76 5.07 -17.28
N LYS A 129 -17.58 5.60 -16.39
CA LYS A 129 -18.81 6.27 -16.82
C LYS A 129 -18.57 7.74 -17.12
N PRO A 130 -19.24 8.30 -18.14
CA PRO A 130 -19.10 9.69 -18.55
C PRO A 130 -19.42 10.72 -17.46
N ASP A 131 -20.32 10.41 -16.53
CA ASP A 131 -20.69 11.26 -15.40
C ASP A 131 -19.57 11.36 -14.34
N TYR A 132 -18.63 10.40 -14.34
CA TYR A 132 -17.43 10.46 -13.53
C TYR A 132 -16.27 11.13 -14.29
N TYR A 133 -15.81 10.57 -15.41
CA TYR A 133 -14.59 11.04 -16.07
C TYR A 133 -14.74 12.40 -16.76
N ARG A 134 -15.96 12.91 -16.99
CA ARG A 134 -16.21 14.29 -17.40
C ARG A 134 -15.46 15.30 -16.54
N TRP A 135 -15.37 15.04 -15.24
CA TRP A 135 -14.82 16.00 -14.29
C TRP A 135 -13.29 15.98 -14.25
N GLU A 136 -12.66 14.86 -14.48
CA GLU A 136 -11.21 14.82 -14.65
C GLU A 136 -10.80 15.43 -16.01
N GLN A 137 -11.62 15.27 -17.05
CA GLN A 137 -11.43 16.02 -18.31
C GLN A 137 -11.57 17.52 -18.09
N TRP A 138 -12.57 17.94 -17.34
CA TRP A 138 -12.75 19.36 -16.98
C TRP A 138 -11.54 19.90 -16.20
N LEU A 139 -11.06 19.18 -15.20
CA LEU A 139 -9.87 19.59 -14.44
C LEU A 139 -8.63 19.61 -15.34
N PHE A 140 -8.48 18.62 -16.22
CA PHE A 140 -7.39 18.57 -17.18
C PHE A 140 -7.34 19.84 -18.06
N THR A 141 -8.46 20.25 -18.63
CA THR A 141 -8.48 21.46 -19.50
C THR A 141 -8.07 22.72 -18.75
N ARG A 142 -8.53 22.90 -17.52
CA ARG A 142 -8.14 24.03 -16.66
C ARG A 142 -6.66 24.02 -16.31
N LEU A 143 -6.13 22.87 -15.94
CA LEU A 143 -4.73 22.72 -15.58
C LEU A 143 -3.80 22.83 -16.79
N PHE A 144 -4.27 22.43 -17.97
CA PHE A 144 -3.55 22.65 -19.22
C PHE A 144 -3.43 24.16 -19.56
N GLU A 145 -4.50 24.91 -19.43
CA GLU A 145 -4.48 26.36 -19.60
C GLU A 145 -3.56 27.08 -18.61
N LYS A 146 -3.44 26.55 -17.38
CA LYS A 146 -2.53 27.07 -16.35
C LYS A 146 -1.08 26.59 -16.50
N GLY A 147 -0.78 25.71 -17.46
CA GLY A 147 0.55 25.15 -17.68
C GLY A 147 1.02 24.15 -16.60
N VAL A 148 0.10 23.65 -15.76
CA VAL A 148 0.34 22.54 -14.83
C VAL A 148 0.34 21.22 -15.60
N ILE A 149 -0.47 21.14 -16.65
CA ILE A 149 -0.38 20.08 -17.65
C ILE A 149 0.28 20.66 -18.90
N TYR A 150 1.20 19.92 -19.50
CA TYR A 150 1.88 20.35 -20.71
C TYR A 150 2.21 19.14 -21.60
N ARG A 151 2.50 19.41 -22.87
CA ARG A 151 2.87 18.41 -23.85
C ARG A 151 4.34 18.51 -24.21
N LYS A 152 5.03 17.37 -24.21
CA LYS A 152 6.40 17.27 -24.75
C LYS A 152 6.65 15.87 -25.32
N ASN A 153 7.69 15.71 -26.11
CA ASN A 153 8.14 14.39 -26.53
C ASN A 153 8.76 13.64 -25.34
N GLY A 154 8.36 12.39 -25.19
CA GLY A 154 8.89 11.46 -24.21
C GLY A 154 9.41 10.20 -24.88
N THR A 155 10.52 9.67 -24.37
CA THR A 155 11.05 8.39 -24.83
C THR A 155 10.28 7.23 -24.20
N VAL A 156 9.74 6.36 -25.03
CA VAL A 156 8.90 5.22 -24.62
C VAL A 156 9.41 3.91 -25.21
N ASN A 157 9.01 2.79 -24.58
CA ASN A 157 9.20 1.46 -25.16
C ASN A 157 8.08 1.21 -26.17
N TRP A 158 8.40 1.19 -27.43
CA TRP A 158 7.45 0.97 -28.50
C TRP A 158 7.52 -0.47 -29.00
N ASP A 159 6.40 -1.15 -29.01
CA ASP A 159 6.26 -2.44 -29.67
C ASP A 159 5.80 -2.23 -31.12
N PRO A 160 6.66 -2.54 -32.13
CA PRO A 160 6.32 -2.29 -33.51
C PRO A 160 5.26 -3.23 -34.08
N VAL A 161 5.05 -4.40 -33.46
CA VAL A 161 4.02 -5.38 -33.86
C VAL A 161 2.68 -5.02 -33.26
N ASP A 162 2.63 -4.79 -31.96
CA ASP A 162 1.43 -4.40 -31.25
C ASP A 162 1.08 -2.91 -31.44
N GLN A 163 1.95 -2.13 -32.05
CA GLN A 163 1.81 -0.69 -32.30
C GLN A 163 1.36 0.09 -31.06
N THR A 164 2.02 -0.17 -29.96
CA THR A 164 1.67 0.43 -28.66
C THR A 164 2.90 0.67 -27.80
N VAL A 165 2.75 1.60 -26.86
CA VAL A 165 3.75 1.81 -25.82
C VAL A 165 3.59 0.75 -24.75
N LEU A 166 4.71 0.18 -24.34
CA LEU A 166 4.79 -0.76 -23.22
C LEU A 166 5.42 -0.10 -21.99
N ALA A 167 4.85 -0.37 -20.83
CA ALA A 167 5.51 -0.09 -19.56
C ALA A 167 6.79 -0.92 -19.43
N ASN A 168 7.71 -0.49 -18.56
CA ASN A 168 9.00 -1.20 -18.39
C ASN A 168 8.77 -2.67 -17.97
N GLU A 169 7.77 -2.94 -17.14
CA GLU A 169 7.39 -4.25 -16.65
C GLU A 169 6.84 -5.18 -17.76
N GLN A 170 6.49 -4.62 -18.90
CA GLN A 170 5.99 -5.35 -20.06
C GLN A 170 7.08 -5.66 -21.09
N VAL A 171 8.32 -5.29 -20.80
CA VAL A 171 9.49 -5.59 -21.63
C VAL A 171 10.32 -6.68 -20.93
N ILE A 172 10.44 -7.84 -21.57
CA ILE A 172 11.19 -8.98 -21.06
C ILE A 172 12.34 -9.23 -22.02
N ASP A 173 13.56 -9.17 -21.54
CA ASP A 173 14.79 -9.35 -22.34
C ASP A 173 14.81 -8.47 -23.63
N GLY A 174 14.35 -7.22 -23.51
CA GLY A 174 14.28 -6.27 -24.62
C GLY A 174 13.16 -6.56 -25.63
N ARG A 175 12.22 -7.43 -25.30
CA ARG A 175 11.09 -7.83 -26.15
C ARG A 175 9.76 -7.55 -25.50
N GLY A 176 8.76 -7.26 -26.32
CA GLY A 176 7.38 -7.16 -25.85
C GLY A 176 6.90 -8.48 -25.28
N TRP A 177 6.36 -8.46 -24.08
CA TRP A 177 5.89 -9.64 -23.34
C TRP A 177 4.82 -10.47 -24.07
N ARG A 178 4.05 -9.81 -24.95
CA ARG A 178 2.97 -10.41 -25.73
C ARG A 178 3.40 -10.74 -27.16
N SER A 179 3.95 -9.77 -27.87
CA SER A 179 4.33 -9.89 -29.27
C SER A 179 5.62 -10.69 -29.48
N GLY A 180 6.53 -10.71 -28.49
CA GLY A 180 7.90 -11.21 -28.64
C GLY A 180 8.77 -10.35 -29.56
N ALA A 181 8.26 -9.24 -30.10
CA ALA A 181 9.01 -8.32 -30.94
C ALA A 181 10.07 -7.57 -30.15
N LEU A 182 11.20 -7.26 -30.79
CA LEU A 182 12.20 -6.34 -30.23
C LEU A 182 11.56 -4.97 -30.05
N ILE A 183 11.71 -4.40 -28.86
CA ILE A 183 11.20 -3.09 -28.53
C ILE A 183 12.08 -2.02 -29.14
N GLU A 184 11.44 -1.00 -29.69
CA GLU A 184 12.08 0.21 -30.17
C GLU A 184 11.92 1.33 -29.14
N LYS A 185 12.96 2.13 -28.96
CA LYS A 185 12.82 3.39 -28.23
C LYS A 185 12.32 4.44 -29.22
N ARG A 186 11.14 5.01 -28.93
CA ARG A 186 10.58 6.08 -29.75
C ARG A 186 10.31 7.30 -28.92
N GLU A 187 10.51 8.46 -29.50
CA GLU A 187 10.02 9.72 -28.95
C GLU A 187 8.63 9.97 -29.50
N ILE A 188 7.65 10.07 -28.62
CA ILE A 188 6.29 10.43 -28.96
C ILE A 188 5.82 11.60 -28.13
N PRO A 189 4.94 12.46 -28.68
CA PRO A 189 4.35 13.53 -27.90
C PRO A 189 3.43 12.94 -26.82
N MET A 190 3.61 13.38 -25.58
CA MET A 190 2.85 12.95 -24.41
C MET A 190 2.47 14.13 -23.55
N TYR A 191 1.36 14.00 -22.81
CA TYR A 191 0.94 14.96 -21.79
C TYR A 191 1.51 14.58 -20.44
N TYR A 192 1.90 15.58 -19.67
CA TYR A 192 2.53 15.45 -18.36
C TYR A 192 1.86 16.36 -17.33
N PHE A 193 1.58 15.82 -16.15
CA PHE A 193 1.34 16.62 -14.96
C PHE A 193 2.67 17.06 -14.35
N LYS A 194 2.78 18.36 -14.03
CA LYS A 194 3.96 18.96 -13.41
C LYS A 194 4.01 18.67 -11.89
N ILE A 195 4.04 17.39 -11.51
CA ILE A 195 4.13 16.98 -10.11
C ILE A 195 5.42 17.49 -9.43
N THR A 196 6.47 17.72 -10.21
CA THR A 196 7.73 18.29 -9.70
C THR A 196 7.57 19.67 -9.12
N ALA A 197 6.59 20.46 -9.57
CA ALA A 197 6.27 21.76 -9.00
C ALA A 197 5.76 21.67 -7.56
N TYR A 198 5.24 20.51 -7.16
CA TYR A 198 4.74 20.22 -5.81
C TYR A 198 5.70 19.33 -4.98
N ALA A 199 6.88 19.02 -5.50
CA ALA A 199 7.81 18.07 -4.87
C ALA A 199 8.17 18.48 -3.44
N GLU A 200 8.45 19.76 -3.19
CA GLU A 200 8.77 20.26 -1.85
C GLU A 200 7.58 20.13 -0.90
N GLU A 201 6.39 20.53 -1.35
CA GLU A 201 5.19 20.45 -0.53
C GLU A 201 4.80 18.98 -0.26
N LEU A 202 4.88 18.10 -1.26
CA LEU A 202 4.64 16.68 -1.10
C LEU A 202 5.61 16.04 -0.10
N LEU A 203 6.86 16.51 -0.07
CA LEU A 203 7.87 16.02 0.86
C LEU A 203 7.64 16.53 2.28
N SER A 204 7.47 17.84 2.46
CA SER A 204 7.29 18.44 3.78
C SER A 204 6.01 18.01 4.46
N SER A 205 4.91 17.87 3.73
CA SER A 205 3.63 17.41 4.28
C SER A 205 3.67 15.97 4.81
N LEU A 206 4.68 15.15 4.46
CA LEU A 206 4.83 13.81 5.05
C LEU A 206 5.06 13.86 6.57
N ASP A 207 5.63 14.95 7.06
CA ASP A 207 5.90 15.13 8.48
C ASP A 207 4.63 15.45 9.29
N GLU A 208 3.54 15.84 8.60
CA GLU A 208 2.22 16.11 9.19
C GLU A 208 1.31 14.85 9.19
N LEU A 209 1.73 13.77 8.54
CA LEU A 209 0.97 12.53 8.40
C LEU A 209 1.27 11.55 9.56
N ASP A 210 0.90 11.93 10.78
CA ASP A 210 1.14 11.13 11.99
C ASP A 210 0.43 9.76 11.97
N GLY A 211 -0.74 9.69 11.31
CA GLY A 211 -1.52 8.47 11.16
C GLY A 211 -1.08 7.53 10.04
N TRP A 212 0.08 7.81 9.40
CA TRP A 212 0.61 6.98 8.32
C TRP A 212 1.76 6.09 8.81
N PRO A 213 1.86 4.82 8.31
CA PRO A 213 3.00 3.96 8.59
C PRO A 213 4.32 4.61 8.14
N GLU A 214 5.33 4.59 9.01
CA GLU A 214 6.64 5.21 8.72
C GLU A 214 7.30 4.60 7.48
N GLN A 215 7.06 3.31 7.23
CA GLN A 215 7.54 2.64 6.03
C GLN A 215 7.02 3.32 4.75
N VAL A 216 5.74 3.67 4.70
CA VAL A 216 5.13 4.34 3.53
C VAL A 216 5.71 5.74 3.36
N LYS A 217 5.84 6.50 4.45
CA LYS A 217 6.46 7.84 4.42
C LYS A 217 7.90 7.77 3.91
N THR A 218 8.68 6.80 4.39
CA THR A 218 10.06 6.58 3.93
C THR A 218 10.11 6.22 2.45
N MET A 219 9.22 5.35 1.97
CA MET A 219 9.14 5.01 0.54
C MET A 219 8.85 6.26 -0.31
N GLN A 220 7.93 7.12 0.12
CA GLN A 220 7.63 8.36 -0.59
C GLN A 220 8.77 9.38 -0.52
N ARG A 221 9.41 9.56 0.64
CA ARG A 221 10.61 10.41 0.76
C ARG A 221 11.70 9.98 -0.20
N ASN A 222 11.98 8.69 -0.25
CA ASN A 222 12.99 8.13 -1.14
C ASN A 222 12.62 8.29 -2.61
N TRP A 223 11.33 8.16 -2.96
CA TRP A 223 10.86 8.33 -4.34
C TRP A 223 10.91 9.78 -4.79
N ILE A 224 10.49 10.72 -3.95
CA ILE A 224 10.62 12.16 -4.21
C ILE A 224 12.09 12.54 -4.31
N GLY A 225 12.93 11.98 -3.44
CA GLY A 225 14.38 11.98 -3.56
C GLY A 225 14.99 13.37 -3.61
N LYS A 226 14.68 14.23 -2.61
CA LYS A 226 15.31 15.53 -2.49
C LYS A 226 16.80 15.35 -2.20
N SER A 227 17.64 15.96 -3.00
CA SER A 227 19.08 15.96 -2.87
C SER A 227 19.65 17.37 -2.93
N PHE A 228 20.65 17.60 -2.12
CA PHE A 228 21.43 18.84 -2.13
C PHE A 228 22.75 18.56 -2.82
N GLY A 229 23.11 19.43 -3.73
CA GLY A 229 24.33 19.30 -4.51
C GLY A 229 24.70 20.62 -5.15
N ALA A 230 25.47 20.53 -6.22
CA ALA A 230 25.81 21.67 -7.06
C ALA A 230 25.81 21.27 -8.54
N ASP A 231 25.41 22.21 -9.38
CA ASP A 231 25.79 22.20 -10.78
C ASP A 231 27.26 22.58 -10.88
N ILE A 232 28.04 21.85 -11.69
CA ILE A 232 29.46 22.08 -11.95
C ILE A 232 29.62 22.19 -13.46
N VAL A 233 30.29 23.22 -13.91
CA VAL A 233 30.46 23.53 -15.32
C VAL A 233 31.90 23.36 -15.70
N PHE A 234 32.17 22.52 -16.69
CA PHE A 234 33.49 22.27 -17.26
C PHE A 234 33.52 22.93 -18.64
N ASP A 235 34.47 23.79 -18.90
CA ASP A 235 34.67 24.37 -20.24
C ASP A 235 35.21 23.30 -21.19
N TYR A 236 34.82 23.38 -22.46
CA TYR A 236 35.34 22.52 -23.48
C TYR A 236 36.82 22.82 -23.75
N ASP A 237 37.67 21.78 -23.91
CA ASP A 237 38.96 21.95 -24.49
C ASP A 237 38.80 22.11 -26.02
N VAL A 238 38.85 23.35 -26.47
CA VAL A 238 38.61 23.74 -27.88
C VAL A 238 39.54 22.97 -28.84
N ALA A 239 40.76 22.64 -28.38
CA ALA A 239 41.71 21.93 -29.22
C ALA A 239 41.27 20.49 -29.54
N SER A 240 40.60 19.83 -28.61
CA SER A 240 40.14 18.44 -28.79
C SER A 240 38.70 18.36 -29.31
N ILE A 241 37.83 19.32 -28.94
CA ILE A 241 36.41 19.31 -29.34
C ILE A 241 36.14 20.07 -30.63
N GLY A 242 37.01 21.06 -30.95
CA GLY A 242 36.89 21.85 -32.16
C GLY A 242 35.87 23.00 -32.10
N THR A 243 35.28 23.24 -30.95
CA THR A 243 34.36 24.35 -30.68
C THR A 243 34.41 24.77 -29.22
N SER A 244 34.04 26.00 -28.92
CA SER A 244 33.78 26.47 -27.57
C SER A 244 32.44 25.96 -27.07
N GLY A 245 32.31 25.76 -25.78
CA GLY A 245 31.09 25.28 -25.12
C GLY A 245 31.40 24.82 -23.72
N GLN A 246 30.37 24.33 -23.05
CA GLN A 246 30.41 23.91 -21.65
C GLN A 246 29.74 22.57 -21.47
N LEU A 247 30.30 21.71 -20.61
CA LEU A 247 29.70 20.53 -20.10
C LEU A 247 29.23 20.79 -18.67
N LYS A 248 27.95 20.66 -18.44
CA LYS A 248 27.32 20.86 -17.14
C LYS A 248 27.00 19.51 -16.51
N VAL A 249 27.39 19.31 -15.28
CA VAL A 249 27.06 18.13 -14.48
C VAL A 249 26.41 18.54 -13.15
N TYR A 250 25.53 17.70 -12.64
CA TYR A 250 25.03 17.82 -11.27
C TYR A 250 25.70 16.77 -10.39
N SER A 251 26.21 17.19 -9.23
CA SER A 251 26.80 16.28 -8.25
C SER A 251 26.25 16.55 -6.85
N THR A 252 25.93 15.48 -6.12
CA THR A 252 25.65 15.54 -4.67
C THR A 252 26.94 15.52 -3.83
N ARG A 253 28.10 15.33 -4.49
CA ARG A 253 29.43 15.26 -3.90
C ARG A 253 30.38 16.27 -4.55
N PRO A 254 30.03 17.58 -4.63
CA PRO A 254 30.96 18.59 -5.13
C PRO A 254 32.24 18.69 -4.27
N ASP A 255 32.15 18.29 -3.00
CA ASP A 255 33.28 18.15 -2.06
C ASP A 255 34.40 17.26 -2.59
N THR A 256 34.10 16.33 -3.49
CA THR A 256 35.08 15.40 -4.10
C THR A 256 35.61 15.87 -5.45
N LEU A 257 35.24 17.04 -5.93
CA LEU A 257 35.60 17.56 -7.25
C LEU A 257 37.10 17.50 -7.53
N MET A 258 37.94 17.75 -6.52
CA MET A 258 39.39 17.72 -6.67
C MET A 258 39.95 16.30 -6.96
N GLY A 259 39.13 15.27 -6.79
CA GLY A 259 39.42 13.86 -7.16
C GLY A 259 38.82 13.45 -8.48
N ALA A 260 38.20 14.36 -9.23
CA ALA A 260 37.67 14.03 -10.55
C ALA A 260 38.79 13.72 -11.54
N THR A 261 38.71 12.56 -12.21
CA THR A 261 39.74 12.10 -13.12
C THR A 261 39.23 11.90 -14.54
N TYR A 262 37.94 11.83 -14.74
CA TYR A 262 37.29 11.85 -16.04
C TYR A 262 35.87 12.36 -15.93
N VAL A 263 35.23 12.62 -17.04
CA VAL A 263 33.77 12.86 -17.14
C VAL A 263 33.15 11.83 -18.06
N ALA A 264 31.93 11.41 -17.78
CA ALA A 264 31.22 10.47 -18.62
C ALA A 264 29.89 11.11 -19.08
N VAL A 265 29.53 10.82 -20.34
CA VAL A 265 28.31 11.34 -20.98
C VAL A 265 27.45 10.21 -21.50
N ALA A 266 26.14 10.45 -21.56
CA ALA A 266 25.17 9.53 -22.14
C ALA A 266 25.39 9.36 -23.65
N ALA A 267 24.90 8.26 -24.19
CA ALA A 267 24.95 7.98 -25.62
C ALA A 267 24.26 9.05 -26.48
N GLU A 268 23.23 9.71 -25.94
CA GLU A 268 22.48 10.78 -26.60
C GLU A 268 23.16 12.15 -26.53
N HIS A 269 24.14 12.31 -25.66
CA HIS A 269 24.78 13.60 -25.42
C HIS A 269 25.46 14.15 -26.68
N PRO A 270 25.40 15.47 -26.97
CA PRO A 270 26.02 16.07 -28.16
C PRO A 270 27.49 15.76 -28.35
N LEU A 271 28.29 15.68 -27.28
CA LEU A 271 29.71 15.30 -27.35
C LEU A 271 29.89 13.86 -27.81
N ALA A 272 29.03 12.94 -27.39
CA ALA A 272 29.02 11.55 -27.82
C ALA A 272 28.69 11.45 -29.32
N GLN A 273 27.66 12.15 -29.77
CA GLN A 273 27.26 12.18 -31.17
C GLN A 273 28.38 12.75 -32.07
N ARG A 274 29.00 13.84 -31.62
CA ARG A 274 30.12 14.45 -32.31
C ARG A 274 31.34 13.51 -32.43
N ALA A 275 31.66 12.79 -31.37
CA ALA A 275 32.72 11.80 -31.39
C ALA A 275 32.41 10.65 -32.37
N ALA A 276 31.17 10.26 -32.49
CA ALA A 276 30.70 9.20 -33.38
C ALA A 276 30.84 9.56 -34.87
N GLU A 277 30.80 10.84 -35.24
CA GLU A 277 30.97 11.29 -36.61
C GLU A 277 32.34 10.86 -37.22
N SER A 278 33.37 10.79 -36.38
CA SER A 278 34.74 10.43 -36.79
C SER A 278 35.19 9.06 -36.30
N ASN A 279 34.44 8.40 -35.43
CA ASN A 279 34.82 7.11 -34.81
C ASN A 279 33.67 6.07 -34.88
N PRO A 280 33.78 5.11 -35.85
CA PRO A 280 32.74 4.08 -36.00
C PRO A 280 32.54 3.19 -34.78
N ALA A 281 33.55 2.99 -33.91
CA ALA A 281 33.41 2.20 -32.69
C ALA A 281 32.53 2.90 -31.69
N ILE A 282 32.62 4.23 -31.58
CA ILE A 282 31.73 5.03 -30.72
C ILE A 282 30.31 5.00 -31.28
N ALA A 283 30.13 5.11 -32.59
CA ALA A 283 28.80 5.01 -33.23
C ALA A 283 28.15 3.65 -32.96
N ALA A 284 28.89 2.55 -33.05
CA ALA A 284 28.39 1.21 -32.70
C ALA A 284 28.05 1.08 -31.23
N PHE A 285 28.86 1.62 -30.32
CA PHE A 285 28.62 1.59 -28.89
C PHE A 285 27.39 2.44 -28.50
N ILE A 286 27.18 3.59 -29.14
CA ILE A 286 25.98 4.39 -28.98
C ILE A 286 24.72 3.60 -29.38
N ALA A 287 24.78 2.85 -30.49
CA ALA A 287 23.68 1.99 -30.91
C ALA A 287 23.42 0.85 -29.91
N GLU A 288 24.47 0.23 -29.34
CA GLU A 288 24.36 -0.76 -28.26
C GLU A 288 23.65 -0.16 -27.02
N CYS A 289 24.08 1.02 -26.56
CA CYS A 289 23.48 1.69 -25.41
C CYS A 289 21.99 2.00 -25.63
N LYS A 290 21.61 2.44 -26.83
CA LYS A 290 20.21 2.76 -27.18
C LYS A 290 19.30 1.53 -27.25
N SER A 291 19.85 0.35 -27.48
CA SER A 291 19.09 -0.91 -27.51
C SER A 291 18.89 -1.54 -26.11
N GLY A 292 19.60 -1.06 -25.10
CA GLY A 292 19.55 -1.57 -23.73
C GLY A 292 18.30 -1.11 -22.94
N SER A 293 18.08 -1.72 -21.76
CA SER A 293 17.06 -1.29 -20.81
C SER A 293 17.35 0.11 -20.27
N VAL A 294 16.31 0.93 -20.09
CA VAL A 294 16.38 2.23 -19.38
C VAL A 294 15.91 2.15 -17.92
N ALA A 295 15.59 0.95 -17.41
CA ALA A 295 15.20 0.80 -16.02
C ALA A 295 16.42 1.00 -15.11
N GLU A 296 16.31 1.93 -14.16
CA GLU A 296 17.40 2.26 -13.22
C GLU A 296 17.87 1.02 -12.41
N ALA A 297 16.95 0.10 -12.11
CA ALA A 297 17.24 -1.15 -11.43
C ALA A 297 18.14 -2.09 -12.26
N ASP A 298 17.94 -2.17 -13.59
CA ASP A 298 18.76 -2.96 -14.48
C ASP A 298 20.14 -2.35 -14.65
N MET A 299 20.22 -1.02 -14.66
CA MET A 299 21.48 -0.29 -14.77
C MET A 299 22.35 -0.42 -13.52
N ALA A 300 21.76 -0.60 -12.35
CA ALA A 300 22.52 -0.81 -11.11
C ALA A 300 23.36 -2.10 -11.13
N THR A 301 22.85 -3.14 -11.78
CA THR A 301 23.47 -4.48 -11.81
C THR A 301 24.23 -4.80 -13.08
N MET A 302 24.06 -3.99 -14.15
CA MET A 302 24.74 -4.24 -15.43
C MET A 302 26.24 -3.95 -15.37
N GLU A 303 27.01 -4.63 -16.21
CA GLU A 303 28.44 -4.34 -16.39
C GLU A 303 28.64 -2.92 -16.94
N LYS A 304 29.48 -2.14 -16.24
CA LYS A 304 29.79 -0.76 -16.65
C LYS A 304 30.75 -0.77 -17.85
N LYS A 305 30.31 -0.19 -18.98
CA LYS A 305 31.09 -0.10 -20.24
C LYS A 305 31.18 1.33 -20.71
N GLY A 306 32.28 1.67 -21.38
CA GLY A 306 32.42 2.99 -21.99
C GLY A 306 33.58 3.03 -23.00
N LEU A 307 33.60 4.08 -23.81
CA LEU A 307 34.65 4.36 -24.76
C LEU A 307 35.14 5.82 -24.62
N ALA A 308 36.44 6.01 -24.67
CA ALA A 308 37.03 7.34 -24.72
C ALA A 308 36.68 8.04 -26.03
N THR A 309 36.17 9.27 -25.94
CA THR A 309 35.80 10.06 -27.12
C THR A 309 36.97 10.73 -27.83
N GLY A 310 38.13 10.79 -27.17
CA GLY A 310 39.26 11.63 -27.60
C GLY A 310 39.09 13.13 -27.34
N GLN A 311 37.96 13.52 -26.74
CA GLN A 311 37.63 14.88 -26.33
C GLN A 311 38.00 15.10 -24.87
N PHE A 312 38.23 16.35 -24.50
CA PHE A 312 38.60 16.77 -23.14
C PHE A 312 37.79 17.98 -22.72
N VAL A 313 37.55 18.07 -21.43
CA VAL A 313 37.02 19.26 -20.77
C VAL A 313 38.00 19.79 -19.73
N ILE A 314 37.86 21.03 -19.33
CA ILE A 314 38.76 21.72 -18.40
C ILE A 314 38.16 21.67 -17.00
N HIS A 315 38.93 21.16 -16.04
CA HIS A 315 38.56 21.15 -14.64
C HIS A 315 38.43 22.60 -14.12
N PRO A 316 37.25 23.04 -13.55
CA PRO A 316 36.99 24.45 -13.32
C PRO A 316 37.89 25.12 -12.26
N LEU A 317 38.45 24.35 -11.33
CA LEU A 317 39.28 24.90 -10.26
C LEU A 317 40.79 24.67 -10.42
N THR A 318 41.21 23.65 -11.17
CA THR A 318 42.62 23.32 -11.38
C THR A 318 43.12 23.68 -12.75
N GLY A 319 42.25 23.77 -13.76
CA GLY A 319 42.63 23.96 -15.18
C GLY A 319 43.14 22.67 -15.88
N ASP A 320 43.14 21.55 -15.21
CA ASP A 320 43.56 20.26 -15.77
C ASP A 320 42.57 19.78 -16.84
N LYS A 321 43.08 19.04 -17.83
CA LYS A 321 42.24 18.40 -18.84
C LYS A 321 41.72 17.06 -18.34
N LEU A 322 40.39 16.89 -18.35
CA LEU A 322 39.73 15.63 -18.04
C LEU A 322 39.19 14.98 -19.31
N PRO A 323 39.48 13.67 -19.55
CA PRO A 323 38.95 12.97 -20.72
C PRO A 323 37.45 12.75 -20.61
N VAL A 324 36.77 12.81 -21.75
CA VAL A 324 35.35 12.55 -21.90
C VAL A 324 35.12 11.12 -22.38
N PHE A 325 34.32 10.35 -21.67
CA PHE A 325 33.89 9.00 -22.04
C PHE A 325 32.40 8.99 -22.41
N VAL A 326 32.02 8.19 -23.42
CA VAL A 326 30.63 7.75 -23.57
C VAL A 326 30.47 6.50 -22.72
N ALA A 327 29.48 6.45 -21.85
CA ALA A 327 29.28 5.33 -20.94
C ALA A 327 27.81 4.88 -20.87
N ASN A 328 27.60 3.54 -20.74
CA ASN A 328 26.26 2.94 -20.72
C ASN A 328 25.47 3.16 -19.42
N TYR A 329 26.13 3.67 -18.39
CA TYR A 329 25.53 3.93 -17.06
C TYR A 329 25.13 5.40 -16.83
N VAL A 330 25.32 6.25 -17.83
CA VAL A 330 24.89 7.66 -17.76
C VAL A 330 23.56 7.81 -18.48
N LEU A 331 22.54 8.29 -17.77
CA LEU A 331 21.20 8.46 -18.30
C LEU A 331 21.02 9.84 -18.93
N TRP A 332 20.47 9.85 -20.15
CA TRP A 332 19.99 11.04 -20.82
C TRP A 332 18.73 11.56 -20.15
N GLY A 333 18.44 12.30 -19.47
CA GLY A 333 17.19 12.71 -18.77
C GLY A 333 17.39 12.79 -17.26
N TYR A 334 18.59 12.48 -16.79
CA TYR A 334 19.02 12.81 -15.44
C TYR A 334 20.15 13.86 -15.51
N GLY A 335 19.90 15.05 -14.96
CA GLY A 335 20.77 16.19 -15.15
C GLY A 335 20.83 16.58 -16.64
N GLU A 336 22.03 16.88 -17.13
CA GLU A 336 22.31 17.21 -18.54
C GLU A 336 22.84 15.98 -19.32
N GLY A 337 22.63 14.76 -18.82
CA GLY A 337 23.17 13.55 -19.43
C GLY A 337 24.68 13.40 -19.30
N ALA A 338 25.25 13.97 -18.25
CA ALA A 338 26.69 13.95 -17.96
C ALA A 338 26.95 13.81 -16.47
N VAL A 339 28.04 13.16 -16.09
CA VAL A 339 28.50 13.01 -14.71
C VAL A 339 30.01 13.29 -14.63
N MET A 340 30.45 13.92 -13.54
CA MET A 340 31.85 13.90 -13.16
C MET A 340 32.14 12.57 -12.46
N ALA A 341 33.28 11.96 -12.75
CA ALA A 341 33.66 10.71 -12.14
C ALA A 341 34.79 10.92 -11.13
N VAL A 342 34.54 10.39 -9.92
CA VAL A 342 35.51 10.45 -8.82
C VAL A 342 35.81 9.03 -8.34
N PRO A 343 36.68 8.29 -9.03
CA PRO A 343 36.93 6.88 -8.76
C PRO A 343 37.33 6.55 -7.33
N ALA A 344 38.00 7.47 -6.66
CA ALA A 344 38.44 7.23 -5.28
C ALA A 344 37.28 7.19 -4.25
N HIS A 345 36.09 7.72 -4.58
CA HIS A 345 35.00 7.97 -3.63
C HIS A 345 33.62 7.62 -4.17
N ASP A 346 33.51 6.95 -5.31
CA ASP A 346 32.29 6.38 -5.89
C ASP A 346 32.59 4.97 -6.42
N GLU A 347 31.88 3.96 -5.92
CA GLU A 347 32.11 2.54 -6.25
C GLU A 347 32.01 2.26 -7.75
N ARG A 348 30.99 2.83 -8.40
CA ARG A 348 30.77 2.68 -9.84
C ARG A 348 31.93 3.27 -10.66
N ASP A 349 32.41 4.45 -10.28
CA ASP A 349 33.51 5.12 -10.93
C ASP A 349 34.83 4.40 -10.66
N PHE A 350 34.98 3.80 -9.46
CA PHE A 350 36.12 2.97 -9.07
C PHE A 350 36.25 1.72 -9.94
N GLU A 351 35.13 0.97 -10.11
CA GLU A 351 35.12 -0.21 -10.99
C GLU A 351 35.46 0.16 -12.44
N PHE A 352 34.87 1.26 -12.93
CA PHE A 352 35.12 1.74 -14.28
C PHE A 352 36.60 2.16 -14.46
N ALA A 353 37.16 2.91 -13.54
CA ALA A 353 38.54 3.36 -13.60
C ALA A 353 39.54 2.20 -13.55
N ASN A 354 39.30 1.20 -12.69
CA ASN A 354 40.16 -0.01 -12.67
C ASN A 354 40.05 -0.82 -13.99
N LYS A 355 38.84 -0.90 -14.56
CA LYS A 355 38.62 -1.61 -15.83
C LYS A 355 39.31 -0.97 -17.03
N TYR A 356 39.34 0.35 -17.06
CA TYR A 356 39.91 1.12 -18.19
C TYR A 356 41.28 1.75 -17.89
N ASP A 357 41.90 1.34 -16.79
CA ASP A 357 43.24 1.82 -16.35
C ASP A 357 43.30 3.36 -16.25
N LEU A 358 42.25 3.95 -15.63
CA LEU A 358 42.16 5.38 -15.43
C LEU A 358 42.74 5.80 -14.06
N PRO A 359 43.23 7.03 -13.93
CA PRO A 359 43.77 7.50 -12.65
C PRO A 359 42.70 7.48 -11.53
N ILE A 360 43.08 7.03 -10.33
CA ILE A 360 42.31 7.09 -9.10
C ILE A 360 42.99 8.03 -8.14
N LYS A 361 42.38 9.17 -7.82
CA LYS A 361 42.97 10.20 -6.96
C LYS A 361 42.16 10.29 -5.66
N GLN A 362 42.77 9.79 -4.57
CA GLN A 362 42.19 9.88 -3.22
C GLN A 362 42.16 11.34 -2.77
N VAL A 363 40.96 11.80 -2.32
CA VAL A 363 40.74 13.15 -1.79
C VAL A 363 40.11 13.19 -0.39
N TYR A 364 39.84 12.03 0.20
CA TYR A 364 39.42 11.90 1.60
C TYR A 364 40.26 10.85 2.32
N THR A 365 40.50 11.09 3.61
CA THR A 365 41.17 10.15 4.52
C THR A 365 40.44 10.13 5.86
N GLY A 366 40.62 9.05 6.62
CA GLY A 366 40.05 8.91 7.97
C GLY A 366 41.10 8.34 8.92
N GLU A 367 40.98 8.62 10.21
CA GLU A 367 41.88 8.08 11.22
C GLU A 367 41.83 6.55 11.25
N GLY A 368 43.02 5.90 11.11
CA GLY A 368 43.13 4.44 11.10
C GLY A 368 42.56 3.75 9.86
N LYS A 369 42.29 4.48 8.79
CA LYS A 369 41.76 3.95 7.52
C LYS A 369 42.84 3.99 6.42
N ASP A 370 43.18 2.82 5.89
CA ASP A 370 44.14 2.68 4.78
C ASP A 370 43.40 2.61 3.46
N TYR A 371 43.87 3.34 2.45
CA TYR A 371 43.29 3.39 1.12
C TYR A 371 44.02 2.45 0.15
N ASP A 372 43.29 1.57 -0.53
CA ASP A 372 43.78 0.67 -1.56
C ASP A 372 43.05 0.93 -2.89
N ALA A 373 43.76 1.41 -3.89
CA ALA A 373 43.19 1.68 -5.22
C ALA A 373 42.82 0.43 -6.03
N SER A 374 43.17 -0.77 -5.56
CA SER A 374 42.85 -2.03 -6.24
C SER A 374 41.56 -2.70 -5.74
N THR A 375 41.08 -2.35 -4.55
CA THR A 375 39.93 -3.02 -3.93
C THR A 375 39.05 -1.98 -3.25
N TRP A 376 37.75 -1.94 -3.64
CA TRP A 376 36.77 -1.06 -3.04
C TRP A 376 36.54 -1.40 -1.57
N GLN A 377 36.38 -0.38 -0.74
CA GLN A 377 35.97 -0.47 0.66
C GLN A 377 34.85 0.53 0.91
N ASP A 378 33.82 0.13 1.67
CA ASP A 378 32.59 0.91 1.89
C ASP A 378 32.85 2.32 2.40
N TRP A 379 33.87 2.50 3.25
CA TRP A 379 34.21 3.81 3.79
C TRP A 379 34.68 4.84 2.75
N TYR A 380 35.07 4.42 1.53
CA TYR A 380 35.47 5.35 0.48
C TYR A 380 34.31 6.28 0.08
N GLY A 381 33.08 5.81 0.19
CA GLY A 381 31.86 6.58 -0.06
C GLY A 381 31.33 7.39 1.12
N ASP A 382 31.90 7.21 2.33
CA ASP A 382 31.43 7.88 3.54
C ASP A 382 31.56 9.42 3.46
N LYS A 383 30.70 10.10 4.24
CA LYS A 383 30.72 11.56 4.41
C LYS A 383 31.19 11.97 5.80
N ALA A 384 30.91 11.15 6.81
CA ALA A 384 31.19 11.44 8.19
C ALA A 384 32.55 10.86 8.64
N GLY A 385 33.25 11.58 9.51
CA GLY A 385 34.52 11.11 10.09
C GLY A 385 35.70 11.09 9.11
N LEU A 386 35.58 11.79 7.98
CA LEU A 386 36.64 11.92 6.97
C LEU A 386 37.07 13.39 6.84
N THR A 387 38.29 13.58 6.44
CA THR A 387 38.86 14.89 6.08
C THR A 387 39.51 14.87 4.71
N THR A 388 39.45 15.99 4.03
CA THR A 388 40.01 16.16 2.69
C THR A 388 41.53 16.15 2.70
N ILE A 389 42.11 15.50 1.65
CA ILE A 389 43.54 15.48 1.32
C ILE A 389 43.71 15.63 -0.20
N ASN A 390 44.92 15.95 -0.63
CA ASN A 390 45.24 16.08 -2.07
C ASN A 390 44.33 17.05 -2.83
N SER A 391 43.73 17.97 -2.11
CA SER A 391 42.73 18.95 -2.62
C SER A 391 43.24 20.41 -2.53
N GLY A 392 44.53 20.59 -2.27
CA GLY A 392 45.19 21.89 -2.19
C GLY A 392 44.63 22.74 -1.05
N LYS A 393 44.10 23.92 -1.34
CA LYS A 393 43.58 24.84 -0.30
C LYS A 393 42.35 24.27 0.47
N TYR A 394 41.79 23.17 0.04
CA TYR A 394 40.67 22.50 0.72
C TYR A 394 41.11 21.36 1.63
N ASP A 395 42.43 21.09 1.76
CA ASP A 395 42.90 19.99 2.61
C ASP A 395 42.57 20.22 4.09
N GLY A 396 42.25 19.14 4.81
CA GLY A 396 41.90 19.16 6.22
C GLY A 396 40.47 19.56 6.57
N LEU A 397 39.58 19.79 5.58
CA LEU A 397 38.19 20.11 5.77
C LEU A 397 37.36 18.83 5.93
N ASP A 398 36.32 18.90 6.73
CA ASP A 398 35.27 17.89 6.75
C ASP A 398 34.35 18.03 5.52
N PHE A 399 33.39 17.10 5.38
CA PHE A 399 32.45 17.09 4.25
C PHE A 399 31.72 18.43 4.06
N SER A 400 31.15 18.99 5.13
CA SER A 400 30.37 20.23 5.05
C SER A 400 31.21 21.45 4.70
N ALA A 401 32.34 21.58 5.33
CA ALA A 401 33.27 22.67 5.06
C ALA A 401 33.89 22.58 3.65
N ALA A 402 34.22 21.37 3.20
CA ALA A 402 34.74 21.16 1.84
C ALA A 402 33.67 21.46 0.79
N PHE A 403 32.44 21.01 1.02
CA PHE A 403 31.27 21.31 0.15
C PHE A 403 31.11 22.82 0.00
N ASP A 404 31.03 23.54 1.15
CA ASP A 404 30.80 24.99 1.14
C ASP A 404 31.93 25.76 0.49
N ALA A 405 33.18 25.39 0.73
CA ALA A 405 34.34 26.06 0.17
C ALA A 405 34.47 25.84 -1.34
N ILE A 406 34.32 24.60 -1.80
CA ILE A 406 34.42 24.27 -3.23
C ILE A 406 33.27 24.88 -4.02
N VAL A 407 32.02 24.79 -3.51
CA VAL A 407 30.88 25.38 -4.22
C VAL A 407 30.96 26.90 -4.20
N GLY A 408 31.43 27.51 -3.10
CA GLY A 408 31.65 28.96 -3.05
C GLY A 408 32.66 29.45 -4.11
N ASP A 409 33.73 28.69 -4.34
CA ASP A 409 34.71 29.03 -5.42
C ASP A 409 34.16 28.79 -6.83
N LEU A 410 33.33 27.75 -7.00
CA LEU A 410 32.62 27.52 -8.28
C LEU A 410 31.63 28.66 -8.58
N GLU A 411 30.92 29.14 -7.57
CA GLU A 411 30.01 30.30 -7.69
C GLU A 411 30.77 31.59 -8.02
N ALA A 412 31.89 31.83 -7.33
CA ALA A 412 32.74 33.00 -7.57
C ALA A 412 33.37 33.03 -8.97
N SER A 413 33.67 31.86 -9.54
CA SER A 413 34.22 31.70 -10.88
C SER A 413 33.19 31.53 -11.99
N GLU A 414 31.89 31.59 -11.65
CA GLU A 414 30.77 31.34 -12.59
C GLU A 414 30.79 29.91 -13.21
N HIS A 415 31.47 28.95 -12.56
CA HIS A 415 31.57 27.57 -13.01
C HIS A 415 30.70 26.61 -12.20
N GLY A 416 29.76 27.10 -11.42
CA GLY A 416 28.81 26.28 -10.70
C GLY A 416 27.90 27.05 -9.80
N ALA A 417 26.91 26.36 -9.23
CA ALA A 417 25.99 26.93 -8.27
C ALA A 417 25.37 25.84 -7.40
N ARG A 418 25.04 26.16 -6.16
CA ARG A 418 24.24 25.29 -5.29
C ARG A 418 22.93 24.96 -5.96
N LYS A 419 22.53 23.69 -5.87
CA LYS A 419 21.27 23.24 -6.47
C LYS A 419 20.61 22.18 -5.61
N THR A 420 19.34 22.40 -5.34
CA THR A 420 18.45 21.36 -4.83
C THR A 420 17.80 20.67 -6.02
N GLN A 421 17.87 19.35 -6.05
CA GLN A 421 17.27 18.54 -7.10
C GLN A 421 16.36 17.49 -6.50
N PHE A 422 15.32 17.12 -7.24
CA PHE A 422 14.42 16.03 -6.90
C PHE A 422 14.60 14.91 -7.91
N ARG A 423 14.55 13.65 -7.43
CA ARG A 423 14.52 12.49 -8.31
C ARG A 423 13.15 12.31 -8.96
N LEU A 424 12.10 12.78 -8.30
CA LEU A 424 10.75 12.81 -8.82
C LEU A 424 10.72 13.47 -10.21
N ARG A 425 10.03 12.84 -11.14
CA ARG A 425 9.81 13.34 -12.51
C ARG A 425 8.35 13.66 -12.72
N ASP A 426 8.06 14.53 -13.70
CA ASP A 426 6.69 14.84 -14.06
C ASP A 426 5.94 13.58 -14.51
N TRP A 427 4.69 13.49 -14.13
CA TRP A 427 3.84 12.33 -14.35
C TRP A 427 3.29 12.32 -15.77
N GLY A 428 3.81 11.43 -16.63
CA GLY A 428 3.33 11.24 -18.00
C GLY A 428 2.03 10.44 -18.00
N ILE A 429 0.97 11.06 -18.51
CA ILE A 429 -0.39 10.49 -18.42
C ILE A 429 -0.92 9.94 -19.75
N SER A 430 -0.31 10.23 -20.90
CA SER A 430 -0.78 9.73 -22.18
C SER A 430 -0.60 8.21 -22.29
N ARG A 431 -1.67 7.52 -22.70
CA ARG A 431 -1.66 6.10 -22.98
C ARG A 431 -2.28 5.84 -24.35
N GLN A 432 -1.58 5.10 -25.22
CA GLN A 432 -2.06 4.65 -26.52
C GLN A 432 -2.93 3.41 -26.32
N ARG A 433 -3.99 3.58 -25.53
CA ARG A 433 -4.95 2.55 -25.13
C ARG A 433 -6.37 3.04 -25.38
N TYR A 434 -7.25 2.09 -25.62
CA TYR A 434 -8.66 2.40 -25.87
C TYR A 434 -9.45 2.54 -24.56
N TRP A 435 -9.33 1.58 -23.64
CA TRP A 435 -10.15 1.55 -22.42
C TRP A 435 -9.57 2.44 -21.33
N GLY A 436 -9.85 3.72 -21.45
CA GLY A 436 -9.38 4.78 -20.56
C GLY A 436 -10.13 6.09 -20.82
N CYS A 437 -9.93 7.08 -19.96
CA CYS A 437 -10.52 8.40 -20.12
C CYS A 437 -9.88 9.14 -21.32
N PRO A 438 -10.65 9.57 -22.33
CA PRO A 438 -10.11 10.33 -23.46
C PRO A 438 -9.51 11.67 -23.01
N ILE A 439 -8.32 11.99 -23.53
CA ILE A 439 -7.67 13.30 -23.28
C ILE A 439 -8.43 14.38 -24.06
N PRO A 440 -8.95 15.44 -23.38
CA PRO A 440 -9.87 16.41 -23.98
C PRO A 440 -9.14 17.54 -24.73
N ILE A 441 -8.31 17.16 -25.73
CA ILE A 441 -7.56 18.11 -26.56
C ILE A 441 -7.92 17.93 -28.04
N ILE A 442 -7.92 19.03 -28.78
CA ILE A 442 -8.09 19.11 -30.23
C ILE A 442 -6.82 19.68 -30.83
N HIS A 443 -6.23 18.96 -31.78
CA HIS A 443 -5.05 19.39 -32.55
C HIS A 443 -5.50 20.14 -33.79
N CYS A 444 -5.17 21.42 -33.86
CA CYS A 444 -5.44 22.29 -34.98
C CYS A 444 -4.15 22.79 -35.60
N ASP A 445 -4.02 22.67 -36.91
CA ASP A 445 -2.79 23.11 -37.61
C ASP A 445 -2.50 24.59 -37.43
N SER A 446 -3.53 25.42 -37.27
CA SER A 446 -3.41 26.88 -37.09
C SER A 446 -3.34 27.33 -35.64
N CYS A 447 -4.04 26.65 -34.72
CA CYS A 447 -4.19 27.04 -33.32
C CYS A 447 -3.35 26.21 -32.34
N GLY A 448 -2.71 25.16 -32.82
CA GLY A 448 -1.99 24.18 -31.96
C GLY A 448 -2.92 23.29 -31.14
N ASP A 449 -2.52 22.95 -29.96
CA ASP A 449 -3.29 22.14 -29.02
C ASP A 449 -4.38 23.01 -28.34
N VAL A 450 -5.63 22.68 -28.57
CA VAL A 450 -6.79 23.43 -28.08
C VAL A 450 -7.61 22.57 -27.14
N PRO A 451 -7.82 22.95 -25.88
CA PRO A 451 -8.71 22.25 -24.98
C PRO A 451 -10.15 22.19 -25.53
N VAL A 452 -10.81 21.05 -25.31
CA VAL A 452 -12.25 20.93 -25.60
C VAL A 452 -13.01 21.88 -24.67
N PRO A 453 -13.92 22.72 -25.21
CA PRO A 453 -14.72 23.63 -24.40
C PRO A 453 -15.54 22.90 -23.32
N GLU A 454 -15.73 23.54 -22.17
CA GLU A 454 -16.42 22.92 -21.03
C GLU A 454 -17.84 22.46 -21.35
N ASP A 455 -18.58 23.19 -22.16
CA ASP A 455 -19.93 22.89 -22.62
C ASP A 455 -19.99 21.69 -23.60
N GLN A 456 -18.84 21.27 -24.13
CA GLN A 456 -18.69 20.10 -25.00
C GLN A 456 -18.13 18.86 -24.27
N LEU A 457 -17.84 18.97 -22.97
CA LEU A 457 -17.43 17.85 -22.15
C LEU A 457 -18.67 17.05 -21.68
N PRO A 458 -18.55 15.73 -21.55
CA PRO A 458 -17.33 14.93 -21.76
C PRO A 458 -17.07 14.62 -23.23
N VAL A 459 -15.80 14.43 -23.59
CA VAL A 459 -15.42 13.65 -24.77
C VAL A 459 -15.74 12.19 -24.45
N VAL A 460 -16.80 11.65 -25.06
CA VAL A 460 -17.32 10.34 -24.71
C VAL A 460 -16.53 9.25 -25.42
N LEU A 461 -16.09 8.25 -24.64
CA LEU A 461 -15.47 7.03 -25.17
C LEU A 461 -16.54 6.13 -25.78
N PRO A 462 -16.41 5.68 -27.05
CA PRO A 462 -17.28 4.67 -27.61
C PRO A 462 -17.19 3.34 -26.83
N GLU A 463 -18.31 2.74 -26.44
CA GLU A 463 -18.31 1.54 -25.56
C GLU A 463 -18.45 0.22 -26.30
N ASP A 464 -18.84 0.21 -27.57
CA ASP A 464 -19.17 -0.97 -28.38
C ASP A 464 -18.00 -1.47 -29.26
N VAL A 465 -16.80 -0.95 -29.02
CA VAL A 465 -15.60 -1.31 -29.79
C VAL A 465 -14.92 -2.51 -29.19
N VAL A 466 -14.56 -3.48 -30.06
CA VAL A 466 -13.72 -4.63 -29.68
C VAL A 466 -12.29 -4.36 -30.14
N PRO A 467 -11.32 -4.21 -29.24
CA PRO A 467 -9.94 -3.96 -29.61
C PRO A 467 -9.33 -5.15 -30.38
N ASP A 468 -8.63 -4.86 -31.47
CA ASP A 468 -7.96 -5.86 -32.30
C ASP A 468 -6.50 -6.17 -31.85
N GLY A 469 -6.02 -5.43 -30.86
CA GLY A 469 -4.66 -5.58 -30.33
C GLY A 469 -3.57 -4.89 -31.14
N ALA A 470 -3.91 -4.17 -32.19
CA ALA A 470 -2.97 -3.44 -33.04
C ALA A 470 -3.14 -1.92 -32.87
N GLY A 471 -2.66 -1.39 -31.75
CA GLY A 471 -2.78 0.03 -31.39
C GLY A 471 -4.18 0.42 -30.86
N SER A 472 -4.37 1.71 -30.58
CA SER A 472 -5.65 2.22 -30.10
C SER A 472 -6.70 2.23 -31.20
N PRO A 473 -7.88 1.62 -31.01
CA PRO A 473 -9.00 1.73 -31.94
C PRO A 473 -9.40 3.17 -32.23
N LEU A 474 -9.30 4.08 -31.26
CA LEU A 474 -9.68 5.50 -31.41
C LEU A 474 -8.93 6.18 -32.55
N ALA A 475 -7.66 5.82 -32.76
CA ALA A 475 -6.83 6.36 -33.84
C ALA A 475 -7.27 5.86 -35.23
N LYS A 476 -8.12 4.82 -35.29
CA LYS A 476 -8.67 4.24 -36.51
C LYS A 476 -10.12 4.65 -36.78
N MET A 477 -10.71 5.49 -35.93
CA MET A 477 -12.13 5.92 -35.98
C MET A 477 -12.25 7.39 -36.38
N PRO A 478 -12.42 7.72 -37.66
CA PRO A 478 -12.62 9.11 -38.12
C PRO A 478 -13.80 9.79 -37.41
N GLU A 479 -14.88 9.06 -37.14
CA GLU A 479 -16.05 9.55 -36.40
C GLU A 479 -15.75 9.97 -34.97
N PHE A 480 -14.65 9.47 -34.39
CA PHE A 480 -14.19 9.89 -33.07
C PHE A 480 -13.25 11.10 -33.16
N TYR A 481 -12.25 11.05 -34.04
CA TYR A 481 -11.18 12.05 -34.02
C TYR A 481 -11.42 13.25 -34.96
N GLU A 482 -12.18 13.13 -36.03
CA GLU A 482 -12.47 14.26 -36.92
C GLU A 482 -13.41 15.26 -36.26
N CYS A 483 -12.99 16.52 -36.21
CA CYS A 483 -13.80 17.59 -35.60
C CYS A 483 -13.43 18.95 -36.18
N SER A 484 -14.12 19.99 -35.76
CA SER A 484 -13.77 21.40 -36.06
C SER A 484 -13.07 22.02 -34.86
N CYS A 485 -12.06 22.83 -35.12
CA CYS A 485 -11.39 23.60 -34.08
C CYS A 485 -12.36 24.60 -33.44
N PRO A 486 -12.53 24.57 -32.11
CA PRO A 486 -13.45 25.48 -31.43
C PRO A 486 -12.99 26.97 -31.45
N LYS A 487 -11.70 27.23 -31.73
CA LYS A 487 -11.14 28.60 -31.83
C LYS A 487 -11.31 29.23 -33.20
N CYS A 488 -11.04 28.48 -34.29
CA CYS A 488 -11.01 29.03 -35.63
C CYS A 488 -11.98 28.37 -36.61
N GLY A 489 -12.70 27.32 -36.23
CA GLY A 489 -13.65 26.61 -37.07
C GLY A 489 -13.01 25.71 -38.16
N ALA A 490 -11.69 25.68 -38.31
CA ALA A 490 -11.03 24.86 -39.30
C ALA A 490 -11.14 23.35 -38.95
N PRO A 491 -11.02 22.46 -39.98
CA PRO A 491 -10.91 21.04 -39.71
C PRO A 491 -9.73 20.70 -38.75
N ALA A 492 -9.99 19.90 -37.78
CA ALA A 492 -9.04 19.55 -36.72
C ALA A 492 -9.23 18.08 -36.29
N LYS A 493 -8.36 17.60 -35.44
CA LYS A 493 -8.44 16.22 -34.92
C LYS A 493 -8.41 16.20 -33.40
N ARG A 494 -9.28 15.42 -32.80
CA ARG A 494 -9.22 15.11 -31.38
C ARG A 494 -8.00 14.27 -31.07
N GLU A 495 -7.49 14.42 -29.84
CA GLU A 495 -6.51 13.50 -29.29
C GLU A 495 -7.12 12.10 -29.20
N THR A 496 -6.35 11.07 -29.51
CA THR A 496 -6.76 9.68 -29.49
C THR A 496 -6.11 8.87 -28.37
N ASP A 497 -5.20 9.48 -27.63
CA ASP A 497 -4.67 8.91 -26.40
C ASP A 497 -5.68 9.04 -25.26
N THR A 498 -5.61 8.12 -24.32
CA THR A 498 -6.37 8.13 -23.07
C THR A 498 -5.46 8.44 -21.90
N MET A 499 -6.03 8.83 -20.77
CA MET A 499 -5.28 9.10 -19.56
C MET A 499 -4.81 7.82 -18.88
N ASP A 500 -3.70 7.91 -18.16
CA ASP A 500 -3.27 6.91 -17.19
C ASP A 500 -4.37 6.68 -16.14
N THR A 501 -4.70 5.42 -15.88
CA THR A 501 -5.79 5.05 -14.96
C THR A 501 -5.57 5.45 -13.51
N PHE A 502 -4.35 5.84 -13.14
CA PHE A 502 -4.12 6.50 -11.86
C PHE A 502 -4.75 7.88 -11.73
N VAL A 503 -5.15 8.51 -12.84
CA VAL A 503 -5.90 9.77 -12.80
C VAL A 503 -7.26 9.54 -12.16
N GLU A 504 -7.99 8.51 -12.61
CA GLU A 504 -9.31 8.15 -12.08
C GLU A 504 -9.24 7.83 -10.59
N SER A 505 -8.23 7.07 -10.16
CA SER A 505 -8.08 6.68 -8.76
C SER A 505 -7.50 7.78 -7.86
N SER A 506 -7.10 8.92 -8.42
CA SER A 506 -6.48 10.01 -7.65
C SER A 506 -7.47 10.96 -6.98
N TRP A 507 -8.78 10.85 -7.26
CA TRP A 507 -9.78 11.77 -6.72
C TRP A 507 -11.13 11.14 -6.32
N TYR A 508 -11.32 9.85 -6.55
CA TYR A 508 -12.58 9.15 -6.28
C TYR A 508 -13.06 9.28 -4.84
N PHE A 509 -12.14 9.35 -3.88
CA PHE A 509 -12.43 9.57 -2.47
C PHE A 509 -13.18 10.90 -2.23
N ALA A 510 -12.89 11.93 -3.01
CA ALA A 510 -13.60 13.19 -2.94
C ALA A 510 -14.97 13.11 -3.64
N ARG A 511 -15.05 12.39 -4.78
CA ARG A 511 -16.31 12.20 -5.51
C ARG A 511 -17.36 11.47 -4.67
N TYR A 512 -16.98 10.52 -3.83
CA TYR A 512 -17.90 9.84 -2.94
C TYR A 512 -18.67 10.77 -1.98
N ALA A 513 -18.12 11.94 -1.67
CA ALA A 513 -18.84 12.93 -0.85
C ALA A 513 -20.10 13.46 -1.53
N SER A 514 -20.08 13.53 -2.88
CA SER A 514 -21.21 14.05 -3.67
C SER A 514 -21.29 13.41 -5.07
N PRO A 515 -21.51 12.08 -5.18
CA PRO A 515 -21.34 11.37 -6.45
C PRO A 515 -22.34 11.79 -7.51
N GLN A 516 -23.50 12.30 -7.12
CA GLN A 516 -24.59 12.72 -8.02
C GLN A 516 -24.58 14.23 -8.31
N TYR A 517 -23.59 14.97 -7.78
CA TYR A 517 -23.49 16.39 -8.01
C TYR A 517 -23.11 16.69 -9.47
N THR A 518 -23.91 17.53 -10.11
CA THR A 518 -23.76 17.88 -11.53
C THR A 518 -23.23 19.30 -11.74
N GLY A 519 -23.14 20.09 -10.68
CA GLY A 519 -22.65 21.47 -10.74
C GLY A 519 -21.14 21.61 -10.78
N GLY A 520 -20.39 20.52 -10.63
CA GLY A 520 -18.93 20.51 -10.61
C GLY A 520 -18.36 19.13 -10.29
N MET A 521 -17.03 19.05 -10.22
CA MET A 521 -16.29 17.84 -9.91
C MET A 521 -16.69 17.25 -8.54
N VAL A 522 -16.84 18.10 -7.55
CA VAL A 522 -17.38 17.79 -6.21
C VAL A 522 -18.24 18.95 -5.74
N ASP A 523 -19.19 18.71 -4.86
CA ASP A 523 -19.82 19.75 -4.07
C ASP A 523 -18.86 20.18 -2.95
N PRO A 524 -18.32 21.40 -2.94
CA PRO A 524 -17.35 21.82 -1.94
C PRO A 524 -17.87 21.73 -0.50
N ALA A 525 -19.15 21.94 -0.28
CA ALA A 525 -19.76 21.82 1.06
C ALA A 525 -19.75 20.38 1.55
N ALA A 526 -20.19 19.42 0.73
CA ALA A 526 -20.17 18.00 1.04
C ALA A 526 -18.72 17.47 1.14
N ALA A 527 -17.85 17.87 0.22
CA ALA A 527 -16.44 17.48 0.26
C ALA A 527 -15.77 17.94 1.56
N ASN A 528 -15.97 19.19 1.99
CA ASN A 528 -15.39 19.72 3.22
C ASN A 528 -16.05 19.19 4.50
N HIS A 529 -17.24 18.60 4.40
CA HIS A 529 -17.89 17.92 5.52
C HIS A 529 -17.24 16.56 5.80
N TRP A 530 -16.87 15.81 4.75
CA TRP A 530 -16.36 14.46 4.86
C TRP A 530 -14.83 14.35 4.83
N LEU A 531 -14.15 15.21 4.06
CA LEU A 531 -12.69 15.16 3.88
C LEU A 531 -11.93 15.91 5.01
N PRO A 532 -10.72 15.46 5.34
CA PRO A 532 -10.00 14.30 4.81
C PRO A 532 -10.61 12.97 5.24
N VAL A 533 -10.38 11.90 4.47
CA VAL A 533 -10.76 10.53 4.85
C VAL A 533 -10.13 10.20 6.21
N ASP A 534 -10.91 9.80 7.19
CA ASP A 534 -10.41 9.53 8.54
C ASP A 534 -9.59 8.24 8.60
N GLN A 535 -10.04 7.18 7.91
CA GLN A 535 -9.31 5.93 7.82
C GLN A 535 -9.30 5.41 6.38
N TYR A 536 -8.12 5.29 5.81
CA TYR A 536 -7.89 4.74 4.49
C TYR A 536 -7.20 3.38 4.59
N ILE A 537 -7.67 2.39 3.82
CA ILE A 537 -7.22 1.00 3.93
C ILE A 537 -6.91 0.45 2.54
N GLY A 538 -5.70 -0.12 2.37
CA GLY A 538 -5.31 -0.73 1.12
C GLY A 538 -3.96 -1.43 1.18
N GLY A 539 -3.50 -1.97 0.05
CA GLY A 539 -2.23 -2.66 -0.04
C GLY A 539 -1.02 -1.72 -0.03
N ILE A 540 0.08 -2.16 0.57
CA ILE A 540 1.33 -1.38 0.62
C ILE A 540 1.95 -1.17 -0.78
N GLU A 541 1.60 -1.99 -1.75
CA GLU A 541 2.03 -1.84 -3.15
C GLU A 541 1.65 -0.49 -3.77
N HIS A 542 0.66 0.19 -3.19
CA HIS A 542 0.21 1.51 -3.61
C HIS A 542 0.95 2.68 -2.94
N ALA A 543 1.93 2.40 -2.09
CA ALA A 543 2.63 3.40 -1.28
C ALA A 543 3.24 4.56 -2.09
N ILE A 544 3.79 4.28 -3.27
CA ILE A 544 4.46 5.27 -4.12
C ILE A 544 3.50 5.82 -5.18
N LEU A 545 2.94 4.94 -6.04
CA LEU A 545 2.17 5.39 -7.20
C LEU A 545 0.83 6.01 -6.80
N HIS A 546 -0.17 5.20 -6.49
CA HIS A 546 -1.52 5.68 -6.18
C HIS A 546 -1.54 6.71 -5.05
N LEU A 547 -0.91 6.43 -3.91
CA LEU A 547 -0.95 7.35 -2.75
C LEU A 547 -0.24 8.67 -3.03
N LEU A 548 0.88 8.66 -3.74
CA LEU A 548 1.58 9.89 -4.11
C LEU A 548 0.74 10.71 -5.10
N TYR A 549 0.16 10.07 -6.10
CA TYR A 549 -0.69 10.74 -7.08
C TYR A 549 -1.99 11.28 -6.45
N ALA A 550 -2.61 10.53 -5.54
CA ALA A 550 -3.79 10.99 -4.81
C ALA A 550 -3.49 12.23 -3.94
N ARG A 551 -2.33 12.25 -3.26
CA ARG A 551 -1.87 13.43 -2.51
C ARG A 551 -1.63 14.63 -3.42
N PHE A 552 -0.95 14.43 -4.54
CA PHE A 552 -0.71 15.47 -5.53
C PHE A 552 -2.03 16.00 -6.12
N PHE A 553 -2.92 15.10 -6.53
CA PHE A 553 -4.20 15.47 -7.12
C PHE A 553 -5.10 16.22 -6.13
N HIS A 554 -5.07 15.83 -4.87
CA HIS A 554 -5.77 16.55 -3.81
C HIS A 554 -5.29 17.99 -3.64
N LYS A 555 -3.97 18.23 -3.76
CA LYS A 555 -3.39 19.58 -3.74
C LYS A 555 -3.85 20.41 -4.97
N LEU A 556 -3.94 19.77 -6.14
CA LEU A 556 -4.51 20.43 -7.32
C LEU A 556 -5.99 20.82 -7.10
N MET A 557 -6.78 19.93 -6.52
CA MET A 557 -8.18 20.21 -6.18
C MET A 557 -8.31 21.32 -5.13
N ARG A 558 -7.41 21.34 -4.14
CA ARG A 558 -7.34 22.43 -3.15
C ARG A 558 -7.06 23.76 -3.83
N ASP A 559 -6.09 23.81 -4.71
CA ASP A 559 -5.67 25.03 -5.41
C ASP A 559 -6.73 25.53 -6.40
N GLU A 560 -7.61 24.64 -6.87
CA GLU A 560 -8.83 24.98 -7.63
C GLU A 560 -10.04 25.34 -6.74
N GLY A 561 -9.89 25.30 -5.41
CA GLY A 561 -10.94 25.66 -4.46
C GLY A 561 -12.03 24.61 -4.28
N LEU A 562 -11.79 23.37 -4.71
CA LEU A 562 -12.74 22.25 -4.63
C LEU A 562 -12.74 21.59 -3.25
N VAL A 563 -11.62 21.59 -2.57
CA VAL A 563 -11.44 21.03 -1.22
C VAL A 563 -10.59 21.98 -0.37
N SER A 564 -10.70 21.91 0.96
CA SER A 564 -9.96 22.80 1.87
C SER A 564 -8.82 22.12 2.61
N SER A 565 -8.82 20.78 2.70
CA SER A 565 -7.76 20.02 3.37
C SER A 565 -6.48 19.93 2.51
N ASN A 566 -5.33 19.85 3.18
CA ASN A 566 -4.03 19.72 2.51
C ASN A 566 -3.70 18.31 2.06
N GLU A 567 -4.24 17.31 2.74
CA GLU A 567 -3.99 15.89 2.49
C GLU A 567 -5.31 15.12 2.40
N PRO A 568 -5.40 14.09 1.54
CA PRO A 568 -6.64 13.35 1.32
C PRO A 568 -6.99 12.38 2.44
N PHE A 569 -5.98 11.80 3.12
CA PHE A 569 -6.13 10.71 4.06
C PHE A 569 -5.42 11.01 5.37
N LYS A 570 -6.17 10.98 6.48
CA LYS A 570 -5.64 11.25 7.82
C LYS A 570 -4.87 10.08 8.39
N ASN A 571 -5.49 8.90 8.37
CA ASN A 571 -4.87 7.66 8.81
C ASN A 571 -4.82 6.65 7.67
N LEU A 572 -3.71 5.94 7.55
CA LEU A 572 -3.50 4.88 6.57
C LEU A 572 -3.22 3.56 7.28
N LEU A 573 -3.97 2.53 6.91
CA LEU A 573 -3.70 1.16 7.30
C LEU A 573 -3.31 0.36 6.06
N THR A 574 -2.06 -0.10 6.04
CA THR A 574 -1.57 -0.99 4.99
C THR A 574 -1.87 -2.43 5.37
N GLN A 575 -2.76 -3.08 4.60
CA GLN A 575 -3.12 -4.47 4.89
C GLN A 575 -2.04 -5.44 4.42
N GLY A 576 -1.85 -6.51 5.21
CA GLY A 576 -1.04 -7.65 4.81
C GLY A 576 -1.74 -8.53 3.76
N MET A 577 -0.96 -9.18 2.92
CA MET A 577 -1.45 -10.05 1.85
C MET A 577 -2.06 -11.34 2.40
N VAL A 578 -3.06 -11.87 1.69
CA VAL A 578 -3.50 -13.25 1.91
C VAL A 578 -2.59 -14.17 1.07
N VAL A 579 -1.97 -15.11 1.76
CA VAL A 579 -1.01 -16.05 1.18
C VAL A 579 -1.50 -17.48 1.34
N ALA A 580 -1.13 -18.34 0.41
CA ALA A 580 -1.45 -19.77 0.44
C ALA A 580 -0.29 -20.59 -0.14
N GLU A 581 -0.23 -21.85 0.22
CA GLU A 581 0.71 -22.78 -0.37
C GLU A 581 0.50 -22.89 -1.88
N THR A 582 1.58 -23.14 -2.60
CA THR A 582 1.57 -23.36 -4.05
C THR A 582 2.06 -24.73 -4.40
N TYR A 583 1.43 -25.36 -5.41
CA TYR A 583 1.77 -26.70 -5.87
C TYR A 583 1.88 -26.70 -7.39
N TYR A 584 2.91 -27.34 -7.93
CA TYR A 584 3.13 -27.36 -9.36
C TYR A 584 3.80 -28.65 -9.86
N ARG A 585 3.74 -28.85 -11.18
CA ARG A 585 4.60 -29.79 -11.90
C ARG A 585 5.47 -29.03 -12.89
N PRO A 586 6.78 -29.36 -13.00
CA PRO A 586 7.61 -28.79 -14.03
C PRO A 586 7.13 -29.23 -15.42
N LEU A 587 7.12 -28.32 -16.39
CA LEU A 587 6.86 -28.62 -17.80
C LEU A 587 8.18 -28.79 -18.56
N GLU A 588 8.16 -29.54 -19.66
CA GLU A 588 9.35 -29.80 -20.50
C GLU A 588 9.99 -28.53 -21.07
N ASN A 589 9.21 -27.47 -21.23
CA ASN A 589 9.66 -26.15 -21.72
C ASN A 589 10.23 -25.24 -20.61
N GLY A 590 10.46 -25.76 -19.40
CA GLY A 590 10.93 -25.00 -18.24
C GLY A 590 9.85 -24.20 -17.51
N GLY A 591 8.59 -24.25 -17.97
CA GLY A 591 7.43 -23.67 -17.29
C GLY A 591 6.96 -24.51 -16.10
N LYS A 592 5.93 -24.03 -15.40
CA LYS A 592 5.28 -24.71 -14.28
C LYS A 592 3.78 -24.81 -14.54
N ASP A 593 3.22 -25.99 -14.35
CA ASP A 593 1.77 -26.24 -14.30
C ASP A 593 1.30 -26.17 -12.85
N TRP A 594 0.47 -25.19 -12.53
CA TRP A 594 0.07 -24.88 -11.15
C TRP A 594 -1.29 -25.50 -10.81
N PHE A 595 -1.35 -26.14 -9.65
CA PHE A 595 -2.53 -26.82 -9.14
C PHE A 595 -3.13 -26.11 -7.94
N ASN A 596 -4.46 -26.10 -7.86
CA ASN A 596 -5.13 -25.53 -6.72
C ASN A 596 -4.85 -26.34 -5.46
N PRO A 597 -4.52 -25.74 -4.31
CA PRO A 597 -4.29 -26.43 -3.06
C PRO A 597 -5.46 -27.35 -2.64
N ALA A 598 -6.70 -26.99 -2.97
CA ALA A 598 -7.87 -27.81 -2.70
C ALA A 598 -7.86 -29.16 -3.45
N ASP A 599 -7.15 -29.24 -4.58
CA ASP A 599 -7.04 -30.47 -5.40
C ASP A 599 -5.83 -31.32 -5.02
N VAL A 600 -5.03 -30.89 -4.04
CA VAL A 600 -3.81 -31.56 -3.61
C VAL A 600 -4.01 -32.26 -2.28
N GLU A 601 -3.50 -33.48 -2.17
CA GLU A 601 -3.39 -34.23 -0.92
C GLU A 601 -1.96 -34.11 -0.39
N VAL A 602 -1.81 -33.54 0.81
CA VAL A 602 -0.52 -33.33 1.45
C VAL A 602 -0.20 -34.45 2.40
N GLU A 603 0.92 -35.14 2.18
CA GLU A 603 1.42 -36.22 3.03
C GLU A 603 2.25 -35.64 4.17
N ARG A 604 1.94 -36.04 5.41
CA ARG A 604 2.63 -35.57 6.62
C ARG A 604 3.18 -36.77 7.42
N ASP A 605 4.32 -36.56 8.04
CA ASP A 605 4.90 -37.55 8.96
C ASP A 605 4.18 -37.55 10.34
N ALA A 606 4.60 -38.43 11.21
CA ALA A 606 4.06 -38.55 12.58
C ALA A 606 4.25 -37.27 13.44
N LYS A 607 5.11 -36.33 12.99
CA LYS A 607 5.35 -35.03 13.61
C LYS A 607 4.64 -33.89 12.88
N ALA A 608 3.68 -34.22 12.01
CA ALA A 608 2.93 -33.30 11.17
C ALA A 608 3.78 -32.52 10.15
N LYS A 609 5.05 -32.91 9.92
CA LYS A 609 5.89 -32.26 8.88
C LYS A 609 5.47 -32.80 7.51
N VAL A 610 5.36 -31.91 6.54
CA VAL A 610 5.07 -32.24 5.15
C VAL A 610 6.25 -33.06 4.57
N ILE A 611 5.93 -34.23 4.01
CA ILE A 611 6.90 -35.15 3.40
C ILE A 611 6.66 -35.35 1.92
N GLY A 612 5.50 -34.95 1.41
CA GLY A 612 5.14 -35.03 0.00
C GLY A 612 3.76 -34.44 -0.27
N ALA A 613 3.43 -34.32 -1.54
CA ALA A 613 2.11 -33.90 -2.00
C ALA A 613 1.75 -34.61 -3.31
N LYS A 614 0.47 -34.91 -3.51
CA LYS A 614 -0.07 -35.56 -4.71
C LYS A 614 -1.32 -34.84 -5.20
N LEU A 615 -1.53 -34.80 -6.48
CA LEU A 615 -2.77 -34.31 -7.06
C LEU A 615 -3.88 -35.39 -6.89
N LYS A 616 -5.03 -35.01 -6.35
CA LYS A 616 -6.14 -35.95 -6.06
C LYS A 616 -6.71 -36.61 -7.29
N SER A 617 -6.71 -35.94 -8.43
CA SER A 617 -7.32 -36.40 -9.67
C SER A 617 -6.58 -37.55 -10.35
N ASP A 618 -5.25 -37.59 -10.24
CA ASP A 618 -4.40 -38.57 -10.91
C ASP A 618 -3.46 -39.33 -9.98
N GLY A 619 -3.39 -38.96 -8.69
CA GLY A 619 -2.54 -39.62 -7.67
C GLY A 619 -1.04 -39.39 -7.87
N LEU A 620 -0.64 -38.55 -8.87
CA LEU A 620 0.77 -38.33 -9.17
C LEU A 620 1.37 -37.22 -8.28
N PRO A 621 2.69 -37.29 -7.99
CA PRO A 621 3.35 -36.28 -7.17
C PRO A 621 3.29 -34.88 -7.76
N VAL A 622 3.22 -33.89 -6.88
CA VAL A 622 3.39 -32.46 -7.20
C VAL A 622 4.49 -31.87 -6.32
N GLU A 623 5.19 -30.90 -6.84
CA GLU A 623 6.20 -30.14 -6.09
C GLU A 623 5.53 -29.02 -5.27
N ILE A 624 6.10 -28.76 -4.09
CA ILE A 624 5.66 -27.69 -3.19
C ILE A 624 6.46 -26.44 -3.52
N GLY A 625 5.76 -25.40 -3.99
CA GLY A 625 6.39 -24.13 -4.41
C GLY A 625 6.58 -23.11 -3.28
N GLY A 626 6.11 -23.43 -2.05
CA GLY A 626 6.12 -22.52 -0.90
C GLY A 626 4.84 -21.70 -0.77
N THR A 627 4.79 -20.91 0.32
CA THR A 627 3.65 -20.03 0.63
C THR A 627 3.84 -18.69 -0.08
N GLU A 628 2.89 -18.34 -0.95
CA GLU A 628 2.96 -17.13 -1.76
C GLU A 628 1.62 -16.39 -1.79
N LYS A 629 1.62 -15.12 -2.25
CA LYS A 629 0.40 -14.34 -2.46
C LYS A 629 -0.59 -15.13 -3.32
N MET A 630 -1.85 -15.19 -2.90
CA MET A 630 -2.91 -15.78 -3.72
C MET A 630 -3.02 -15.07 -5.06
N SER A 631 -2.90 -15.83 -6.15
CA SER A 631 -2.97 -15.30 -7.51
C SER A 631 -3.58 -16.30 -8.49
N LYS A 632 -4.21 -15.77 -9.55
CA LYS A 632 -4.76 -16.60 -10.63
C LYS A 632 -3.65 -17.33 -11.40
N SER A 633 -2.49 -16.71 -11.55
CA SER A 633 -1.36 -17.29 -12.30
C SER A 633 -0.73 -18.50 -11.60
N LYS A 634 -0.83 -18.58 -10.28
CA LYS A 634 -0.34 -19.72 -9.47
C LYS A 634 -1.45 -20.67 -9.02
N ASN A 635 -2.68 -20.38 -9.41
CA ASN A 635 -3.86 -21.20 -9.09
C ASN A 635 -3.99 -21.57 -7.60
N ASN A 636 -3.49 -20.69 -6.70
CA ASN A 636 -3.53 -20.91 -5.25
C ASN A 636 -4.60 -20.07 -4.53
N GLY A 637 -5.55 -19.51 -5.29
CA GLY A 637 -6.64 -18.73 -4.74
C GLY A 637 -7.84 -19.57 -4.31
N VAL A 638 -8.56 -19.06 -3.30
CA VAL A 638 -9.85 -19.58 -2.84
C VAL A 638 -10.94 -18.62 -3.31
N ASP A 639 -12.03 -19.14 -3.87
CA ASP A 639 -13.19 -18.34 -4.27
C ASP A 639 -13.99 -17.94 -3.00
N PRO A 640 -14.15 -16.65 -2.74
CA PRO A 640 -14.94 -16.20 -1.59
C PRO A 640 -16.38 -16.71 -1.59
N GLN A 641 -17.01 -16.84 -2.78
CA GLN A 641 -18.37 -17.31 -2.86
C GLN A 641 -18.53 -18.76 -2.40
N ASP A 642 -17.59 -19.64 -2.76
CA ASP A 642 -17.61 -21.03 -2.32
C ASP A 642 -17.52 -21.11 -0.78
N MET A 643 -16.74 -20.23 -0.15
CA MET A 643 -16.62 -20.18 1.30
C MET A 643 -17.90 -19.63 1.96
N ILE A 644 -18.48 -18.59 1.39
CA ILE A 644 -19.75 -18.02 1.89
C ILE A 644 -20.87 -19.06 1.78
N ASP A 645 -20.95 -19.77 0.67
CA ASP A 645 -21.97 -20.80 0.44
C ASP A 645 -21.79 -22.00 1.39
N ALA A 646 -20.56 -22.37 1.70
CA ALA A 646 -20.26 -23.51 2.59
C ALA A 646 -20.38 -23.16 4.08
N TYR A 647 -19.91 -21.98 4.49
CA TYR A 647 -19.74 -21.66 5.92
C TYR A 647 -20.47 -20.39 6.38
N GLY A 648 -20.96 -19.57 5.45
CA GLY A 648 -21.54 -18.25 5.71
C GLY A 648 -20.53 -17.11 5.72
N ALA A 649 -21.04 -15.91 5.47
CA ALA A 649 -20.23 -14.67 5.42
C ALA A 649 -19.58 -14.36 6.78
N ASP A 650 -20.29 -14.50 7.88
CA ASP A 650 -19.76 -14.23 9.22
C ASP A 650 -18.58 -15.14 9.57
N THR A 651 -18.60 -16.40 9.12
CA THR A 651 -17.46 -17.32 9.30
C THR A 651 -16.22 -16.83 8.54
N CYS A 652 -16.40 -16.41 7.29
CA CYS A 652 -15.31 -15.86 6.47
C CYS A 652 -14.74 -14.58 7.09
N ARG A 653 -15.59 -13.68 7.52
CA ARG A 653 -15.22 -12.42 8.19
C ARG A 653 -14.46 -12.69 9.49
N LEU A 654 -14.97 -13.59 10.33
CA LEU A 654 -14.35 -13.97 11.59
C LEU A 654 -12.96 -14.56 11.38
N PHE A 655 -12.82 -15.48 10.41
CA PHE A 655 -11.52 -16.08 10.09
C PHE A 655 -10.51 -15.00 9.67
N MET A 656 -10.89 -14.09 8.75
CA MET A 656 -10.02 -13.02 8.28
C MET A 656 -9.55 -12.07 9.38
N MET A 657 -10.41 -11.82 10.38
CA MET A 657 -10.08 -10.93 11.49
C MET A 657 -9.31 -11.63 12.60
N PHE A 658 -9.45 -12.94 12.72
CA PHE A 658 -8.81 -13.71 13.78
C PHE A 658 -7.43 -14.27 13.38
N ALA A 659 -7.21 -14.60 12.11
CA ALA A 659 -6.03 -15.32 11.65
C ALA A 659 -4.71 -14.56 11.85
N SER A 660 -4.71 -13.25 11.67
CA SER A 660 -3.52 -12.40 11.86
C SER A 660 -3.90 -10.92 12.06
N PRO A 661 -3.00 -10.10 12.65
CA PRO A 661 -3.18 -8.65 12.66
C PRO A 661 -3.35 -8.08 11.23
N PRO A 662 -4.10 -6.98 11.05
CA PRO A 662 -4.40 -6.43 9.72
C PRO A 662 -3.19 -6.11 8.85
N ASP A 663 -2.10 -5.63 9.44
CA ASP A 663 -0.85 -5.23 8.78
C ASP A 663 0.08 -6.40 8.44
N GLN A 664 -0.22 -7.60 8.95
CA GLN A 664 0.57 -8.81 8.69
C GLN A 664 -0.08 -9.70 7.65
N SER A 665 0.73 -10.50 6.96
CA SER A 665 0.23 -11.50 6.02
C SER A 665 -0.67 -12.52 6.73
N CYS A 666 -1.74 -12.90 6.05
CA CYS A 666 -2.71 -13.91 6.50
C CYS A 666 -2.49 -15.20 5.72
N GLU A 667 -1.99 -16.23 6.38
CA GLU A 667 -1.91 -17.54 5.76
C GLU A 667 -3.27 -18.23 5.77
N TRP A 668 -3.70 -18.70 4.60
CA TRP A 668 -4.95 -19.42 4.45
C TRP A 668 -4.92 -20.75 5.16
N SER A 669 -5.98 -21.09 5.86
CA SER A 669 -6.13 -22.35 6.59
C SER A 669 -7.59 -22.80 6.61
N ASP A 670 -7.90 -23.90 5.93
CA ASP A 670 -9.24 -24.48 5.95
C ASP A 670 -9.64 -24.89 7.37
N ALA A 671 -8.70 -25.45 8.15
CA ALA A 671 -8.93 -25.76 9.55
C ALA A 671 -9.23 -24.53 10.40
N GLY A 672 -8.65 -23.37 10.04
CA GLY A 672 -8.94 -22.09 10.67
C GLY A 672 -10.37 -21.62 10.37
N VAL A 673 -10.83 -21.76 9.12
CA VAL A 673 -12.21 -21.43 8.72
C VAL A 673 -13.22 -22.33 9.47
N GLU A 674 -12.96 -23.65 9.53
CA GLU A 674 -13.78 -24.58 10.32
C GLU A 674 -13.78 -24.21 11.81
N GLY A 675 -12.64 -23.79 12.35
CA GLY A 675 -12.51 -23.32 13.72
C GLY A 675 -13.39 -22.11 13.99
N ALA A 676 -13.42 -21.12 13.08
CA ALA A 676 -14.29 -19.98 13.15
C ALA A 676 -15.78 -20.37 13.11
N ASN A 677 -16.14 -21.28 12.20
CA ASN A 677 -17.52 -21.79 12.13
C ASN A 677 -17.94 -22.51 13.42
N ARG A 678 -17.09 -23.38 13.99
CA ARG A 678 -17.35 -24.06 15.27
C ARG A 678 -17.54 -23.05 16.39
N PHE A 679 -16.78 -21.96 16.42
CA PHE A 679 -16.94 -20.91 17.42
C PHE A 679 -18.31 -20.22 17.32
N LEU A 680 -18.76 -19.83 16.11
CA LEU A 680 -20.08 -19.22 15.93
C LEU A 680 -21.21 -20.18 16.32
N ARG A 681 -21.11 -21.46 15.97
CA ARG A 681 -22.08 -22.48 16.42
C ARG A 681 -22.10 -22.62 17.94
N ARG A 682 -20.98 -22.44 18.60
CA ARG A 682 -20.86 -22.50 20.05
C ARG A 682 -21.54 -21.30 20.69
N VAL A 683 -21.32 -20.08 20.18
CA VAL A 683 -22.03 -18.87 20.63
C VAL A 683 -23.54 -19.03 20.45
N TRP A 684 -23.97 -19.50 19.29
CA TRP A 684 -25.37 -19.76 18.98
C TRP A 684 -26.02 -20.73 19.95
N ARG A 685 -25.36 -21.85 20.21
CA ARG A 685 -25.89 -22.89 21.11
C ARG A 685 -26.07 -22.39 22.55
N LEU A 686 -25.10 -21.64 23.08
CA LEU A 686 -25.21 -21.07 24.41
C LEU A 686 -26.37 -20.08 24.50
N ALA A 687 -26.49 -19.21 23.53
CA ALA A 687 -27.56 -18.23 23.45
C ALA A 687 -28.95 -18.91 23.28
N HIS A 688 -29.04 -19.95 22.42
CA HIS A 688 -30.26 -20.73 22.23
C HIS A 688 -30.74 -21.38 23.55
N GLY A 689 -29.84 -22.04 24.27
CA GLY A 689 -30.17 -22.64 25.58
C GLY A 689 -30.68 -21.60 26.57
N HIS A 690 -29.97 -20.46 26.67
CA HIS A 690 -30.35 -19.37 27.53
C HIS A 690 -31.76 -18.79 27.23
N VAL A 691 -32.04 -18.55 25.95
CA VAL A 691 -33.33 -17.99 25.50
C VAL A 691 -34.46 -19.01 25.64
N ALA A 692 -34.19 -20.32 25.46
CA ALA A 692 -35.19 -21.38 25.57
C ALA A 692 -35.76 -21.48 26.99
N ASP A 693 -34.96 -21.18 28.00
CA ASP A 693 -35.37 -21.13 29.40
C ASP A 693 -36.14 -19.83 29.79
N GLY A 694 -36.40 -18.96 28.81
CA GLY A 694 -37.01 -17.65 29.00
C GLY A 694 -35.99 -16.59 29.46
N LEU A 695 -36.20 -15.33 29.11
CA LEU A 695 -35.30 -14.25 29.51
C LEU A 695 -35.43 -13.94 31.02
N PRO A 696 -34.29 -13.75 31.73
CA PRO A 696 -34.31 -13.42 33.16
C PRO A 696 -34.75 -11.98 33.41
N GLY A 697 -35.03 -11.69 34.68
CA GLY A 697 -35.22 -10.31 35.15
C GLY A 697 -33.93 -9.52 35.18
N LYS A 698 -34.02 -8.29 35.66
CA LYS A 698 -32.87 -7.38 35.72
C LYS A 698 -31.85 -7.85 36.77
N LEU A 699 -30.56 -7.75 36.40
CA LEU A 699 -29.45 -8.05 37.29
C LEU A 699 -29.40 -7.07 38.48
N ASP A 700 -29.37 -7.59 39.71
CA ASP A 700 -29.12 -6.81 40.93
C ASP A 700 -27.63 -6.91 41.30
N ILE A 701 -26.89 -5.88 40.91
CA ILE A 701 -25.43 -5.84 41.10
C ILE A 701 -25.05 -5.85 42.61
N ALA A 702 -25.90 -5.27 43.44
CA ALA A 702 -25.59 -5.16 44.88
C ALA A 702 -25.71 -6.50 45.64
N SER A 703 -26.45 -7.46 45.10
CA SER A 703 -26.67 -8.77 45.72
C SER A 703 -25.71 -9.88 45.21
N LEU A 704 -24.75 -9.55 44.33
CA LEU A 704 -23.86 -10.55 43.75
C LEU A 704 -22.91 -11.17 44.77
N ASN A 705 -22.83 -12.51 44.78
CA ASN A 705 -21.81 -13.24 45.51
C ASN A 705 -20.45 -13.20 44.80
N ASP A 706 -19.43 -13.75 45.41
CA ASP A 706 -18.04 -13.66 44.91
C ASP A 706 -17.85 -14.41 43.58
N GLU A 707 -18.52 -15.54 43.35
CA GLU A 707 -18.49 -16.27 42.09
C GLU A 707 -19.15 -15.45 40.96
N GLN A 708 -20.29 -14.84 41.24
CA GLN A 708 -21.02 -13.97 40.33
C GLN A 708 -20.20 -12.69 40.01
N LYS A 709 -19.55 -12.08 41.01
CA LYS A 709 -18.63 -10.94 40.81
C LYS A 709 -17.46 -11.33 39.91
N ALA A 710 -16.92 -12.55 40.05
CA ALA A 710 -15.82 -13.03 39.19
C ALA A 710 -16.26 -13.15 37.73
N VAL A 711 -17.47 -13.66 37.45
CA VAL A 711 -18.04 -13.73 36.10
C VAL A 711 -18.25 -12.32 35.55
N ARG A 712 -18.86 -11.40 36.32
CA ARG A 712 -19.09 -10.04 35.88
C ARG A 712 -17.81 -9.29 35.61
N ARG A 713 -16.79 -9.50 36.42
CA ARG A 713 -15.45 -8.98 36.16
C ARG A 713 -14.87 -9.45 34.85
N ALA A 714 -15.01 -10.74 34.50
CA ALA A 714 -14.55 -11.25 33.21
C ALA A 714 -15.27 -10.58 32.03
N ILE A 715 -16.58 -10.31 32.18
CA ILE A 715 -17.37 -9.56 31.18
C ILE A 715 -16.75 -8.17 30.95
N HIS A 716 -16.54 -7.40 32.03
CA HIS A 716 -16.06 -6.02 31.92
C HIS A 716 -14.56 -5.92 31.54
N LEU A 717 -13.75 -6.93 31.85
CA LEU A 717 -12.39 -7.05 31.32
C LEU A 717 -12.40 -7.28 29.81
N ALA A 718 -13.32 -8.12 29.30
CA ALA A 718 -13.45 -8.33 27.88
C ALA A 718 -13.85 -7.05 27.14
N ILE A 719 -14.78 -6.25 27.69
CA ILE A 719 -15.12 -4.93 27.13
C ILE A 719 -13.88 -4.04 27.08
N LYS A 720 -13.15 -3.92 28.19
CA LYS A 720 -11.96 -3.04 28.29
C LYS A 720 -10.89 -3.39 27.26
N GLN A 721 -10.58 -4.66 27.15
CA GLN A 721 -9.55 -5.16 26.26
C GLN A 721 -9.98 -5.05 24.79
N ALA A 722 -11.20 -5.48 24.44
CA ALA A 722 -11.72 -5.39 23.08
C ALA A 722 -11.84 -3.94 22.60
N SER A 723 -12.24 -3.00 23.48
CA SER A 723 -12.31 -1.58 23.17
C SER A 723 -10.94 -1.01 22.82
N ASN A 724 -9.92 -1.37 23.57
CA ASN A 724 -8.55 -0.98 23.29
C ASN A 724 -8.00 -1.61 21.99
N ASP A 725 -8.25 -2.92 21.82
CA ASP A 725 -7.73 -3.68 20.66
C ASP A 725 -8.37 -3.22 19.34
N ILE A 726 -9.70 -3.01 19.32
CA ILE A 726 -10.41 -2.57 18.11
C ILE A 726 -10.21 -1.08 17.87
N GLY A 727 -10.42 -0.27 18.93
CA GLY A 727 -10.53 1.18 18.79
C GLY A 727 -9.21 1.91 18.65
N GLN A 728 -8.14 1.42 19.28
CA GLN A 728 -6.84 2.11 19.29
C GLN A 728 -5.77 1.40 18.45
N HIS A 729 -5.77 0.07 18.45
CA HIS A 729 -4.67 -0.70 17.87
C HIS A 729 -5.06 -1.50 16.63
N HIS A 730 -6.34 -1.57 16.28
CA HIS A 730 -6.86 -2.40 15.19
C HIS A 730 -6.41 -3.88 15.28
N LYS A 731 -6.25 -4.40 16.50
CA LYS A 731 -5.85 -5.80 16.76
C LYS A 731 -7.08 -6.69 16.89
N PHE A 732 -7.76 -6.94 15.79
CA PHE A 732 -9.02 -7.69 15.79
C PHE A 732 -8.86 -9.12 16.28
N ASN A 733 -7.72 -9.77 15.98
CA ASN A 733 -7.40 -11.12 16.42
C ASN A 733 -7.36 -11.25 17.95
N THR A 734 -6.82 -10.26 18.65
CA THR A 734 -6.79 -10.25 20.12
C THR A 734 -8.17 -9.96 20.70
N ALA A 735 -8.94 -9.06 20.10
CA ALA A 735 -10.31 -8.80 20.49
C ALA A 735 -11.19 -10.07 20.41
N VAL A 736 -11.10 -10.81 19.30
CA VAL A 736 -11.79 -12.10 19.14
C VAL A 736 -11.34 -13.11 20.20
N ALA A 737 -10.04 -13.19 20.50
CA ALA A 737 -9.51 -14.07 21.54
C ALA A 737 -10.09 -13.74 22.94
N GLN A 738 -10.31 -12.45 23.23
CA GLN A 738 -10.98 -12.03 24.48
C GLN A 738 -12.43 -12.52 24.53
N VAL A 739 -13.16 -12.40 23.42
CA VAL A 739 -14.55 -12.91 23.34
C VAL A 739 -14.57 -14.45 23.52
N MET A 740 -13.62 -15.18 22.91
CA MET A 740 -13.48 -16.63 23.12
C MET A 740 -13.22 -16.98 24.59
N THR A 741 -12.39 -16.18 25.25
CA THR A 741 -12.11 -16.35 26.69
C THR A 741 -13.35 -16.08 27.53
N LEU A 742 -14.10 -15.01 27.23
CA LEU A 742 -15.37 -14.73 27.90
C LEU A 742 -16.38 -15.86 27.70
N MET A 743 -16.50 -16.40 26.50
CA MET A 743 -17.37 -17.55 26.22
C MET A 743 -17.03 -18.77 27.10
N ASN A 744 -15.73 -19.05 27.34
CA ASN A 744 -15.32 -20.13 28.25
C ASN A 744 -15.77 -19.90 29.71
N VAL A 745 -15.87 -18.66 30.13
CA VAL A 745 -16.40 -18.29 31.46
C VAL A 745 -17.91 -18.47 31.50
N LEU A 746 -18.63 -17.97 30.50
CA LEU A 746 -20.10 -18.03 30.44
C LEU A 746 -20.64 -19.46 30.37
N GLU A 747 -19.98 -20.34 29.62
CA GLU A 747 -20.36 -21.76 29.54
C GLU A 747 -20.21 -22.52 30.87
N LYS A 748 -19.37 -22.03 31.77
CA LYS A 748 -19.15 -22.61 33.11
C LYS A 748 -19.90 -21.87 34.20
N ALA A 749 -20.50 -20.73 33.88
CA ALA A 749 -21.25 -19.93 34.86
C ALA A 749 -22.46 -20.70 35.37
N ALA A 750 -22.79 -20.51 36.63
CA ALA A 750 -23.99 -21.06 37.20
C ALA A 750 -25.25 -20.47 36.51
N THR A 751 -26.32 -21.26 36.47
CA THR A 751 -27.60 -20.87 35.86
C THR A 751 -28.76 -21.22 36.79
N ALA A 752 -28.47 -21.57 38.06
CA ALA A 752 -29.47 -22.10 39.01
C ALA A 752 -30.42 -21.01 39.57
N THR A 753 -29.92 -19.80 39.71
CA THR A 753 -30.72 -18.68 40.26
C THR A 753 -31.07 -17.67 39.15
N GLU A 754 -32.05 -16.83 39.42
CA GLU A 754 -32.45 -15.72 38.55
C GLU A 754 -31.26 -14.76 38.31
N GLN A 755 -30.47 -14.50 39.35
CA GLN A 755 -29.28 -13.66 39.27
C GLN A 755 -28.16 -14.29 38.43
N ASP A 756 -27.95 -15.60 38.53
CA ASP A 756 -27.00 -16.30 37.66
C ASP A 756 -27.39 -16.16 36.20
N ARG A 757 -28.69 -16.35 35.91
CA ARG A 757 -29.22 -16.21 34.54
C ARG A 757 -29.15 -14.78 34.02
N ALA A 758 -29.42 -13.77 34.87
CA ALA A 758 -29.31 -12.36 34.54
C ALA A 758 -27.84 -11.99 34.20
N LEU A 759 -26.89 -12.58 34.89
CA LEU A 759 -25.48 -12.40 34.64
C LEU A 759 -25.03 -13.06 33.33
N VAL A 760 -25.54 -14.26 33.00
CA VAL A 760 -25.31 -14.88 31.70
C VAL A 760 -25.93 -14.06 30.56
N GLN A 761 -27.11 -13.44 30.80
CA GLN A 761 -27.75 -12.51 29.87
C GLN A 761 -26.80 -11.32 29.56
N GLU A 762 -26.31 -10.61 30.64
CA GLU A 762 -25.33 -9.52 30.47
C GLU A 762 -24.12 -9.99 29.62
N GLY A 763 -23.57 -11.16 29.94
CA GLY A 763 -22.43 -11.72 29.21
C GLY A 763 -22.72 -12.00 27.74
N LEU A 764 -23.90 -12.57 27.41
CA LEU A 764 -24.29 -12.85 26.03
C LEU A 764 -24.56 -11.57 25.24
N GLU A 765 -25.17 -10.54 25.87
CA GLU A 765 -25.34 -9.22 25.26
C GLU A 765 -23.98 -8.60 24.93
N ILE A 766 -23.02 -8.67 25.84
CA ILE A 766 -21.66 -8.16 25.62
C ILE A 766 -20.93 -8.95 24.52
N VAL A 767 -20.99 -10.28 24.52
CA VAL A 767 -20.44 -11.10 23.43
C VAL A 767 -21.01 -10.66 22.09
N THR A 768 -22.33 -10.45 22.02
CA THR A 768 -23.01 -10.01 20.80
C THR A 768 -22.53 -8.64 20.34
N LEU A 769 -22.44 -7.66 21.24
CA LEU A 769 -21.96 -6.31 20.93
C LEU A 769 -20.48 -6.30 20.49
N LEU A 770 -19.61 -7.05 21.18
CA LEU A 770 -18.19 -7.12 20.82
C LEU A 770 -17.95 -7.81 19.47
N LEU A 771 -18.80 -8.78 19.11
CA LEU A 771 -18.75 -9.47 17.82
C LEU A 771 -19.46 -8.69 16.70
N ALA A 772 -20.38 -7.79 16.99
CA ALA A 772 -21.21 -7.10 16.01
C ALA A 772 -20.43 -6.45 14.84
N PRO A 773 -19.27 -5.81 15.04
CA PRO A 773 -18.48 -5.30 13.94
C PRO A 773 -17.90 -6.38 13.04
N ILE A 774 -17.59 -7.57 13.58
CA ILE A 774 -16.88 -8.65 12.90
C ILE A 774 -17.88 -9.62 12.26
N THR A 775 -18.89 -10.07 13.02
CA THR A 775 -19.91 -11.05 12.60
C THR A 775 -21.30 -10.43 12.71
N PRO A 776 -21.63 -9.47 11.82
CA PRO A 776 -22.80 -8.62 11.97
C PRO A 776 -24.14 -9.36 11.83
N HIS A 777 -24.20 -10.44 11.06
CA HIS A 777 -25.46 -11.14 10.80
C HIS A 777 -25.90 -11.96 12.01
N ILE A 778 -25.04 -12.81 12.55
CA ILE A 778 -25.35 -13.58 13.75
C ILE A 778 -25.62 -12.64 14.94
N SER A 779 -24.86 -11.56 15.05
CA SER A 779 -25.05 -10.57 16.12
C SER A 779 -26.39 -9.85 16.00
N HIS A 780 -26.87 -9.57 14.77
CA HIS A 780 -28.17 -8.98 14.51
C HIS A 780 -29.30 -9.89 15.06
N GLU A 781 -29.28 -11.17 14.74
CA GLU A 781 -30.28 -12.14 15.19
C GLU A 781 -30.18 -12.37 16.70
N LEU A 782 -28.98 -12.54 17.26
CA LEU A 782 -28.77 -12.75 18.69
C LEU A 782 -29.28 -11.58 19.53
N TRP A 783 -29.02 -10.33 19.10
CA TRP A 783 -29.46 -9.13 19.80
C TRP A 783 -30.98 -9.09 19.97
N GLN A 784 -31.71 -9.39 18.91
CA GLN A 784 -33.18 -9.46 18.95
C GLN A 784 -33.68 -10.60 19.85
N ARG A 785 -33.02 -11.77 19.81
CA ARG A 785 -33.39 -12.93 20.62
C ARG A 785 -33.11 -12.72 22.11
N LEU A 786 -32.13 -11.90 22.43
CA LEU A 786 -31.82 -11.49 23.79
C LEU A 786 -32.79 -10.43 24.34
N GLY A 787 -33.82 -10.05 23.57
CA GLY A 787 -34.91 -9.20 24.02
C GLY A 787 -34.85 -7.73 23.64
N HIS A 788 -33.92 -7.35 22.77
CA HIS A 788 -33.79 -5.99 22.30
C HIS A 788 -34.69 -5.71 21.08
N ALA A 789 -35.36 -4.57 21.10
CA ALA A 789 -36.29 -4.17 20.03
C ALA A 789 -35.58 -3.43 18.87
N ASP A 790 -34.47 -2.79 19.18
CA ASP A 790 -33.60 -2.09 18.21
C ASP A 790 -32.67 -3.06 17.50
N ALA A 791 -32.11 -2.61 16.38
CA ALA A 791 -31.08 -3.39 15.66
C ALA A 791 -29.71 -3.22 16.31
N VAL A 792 -28.91 -4.28 16.37
CA VAL A 792 -27.56 -4.23 16.97
C VAL A 792 -26.66 -3.18 16.30
N ILE A 793 -26.90 -2.85 15.03
CA ILE A 793 -26.15 -1.83 14.31
C ILE A 793 -26.37 -0.42 14.86
N ASP A 794 -27.49 -0.18 15.52
CA ASP A 794 -27.84 1.09 16.15
C ASP A 794 -27.52 1.09 17.65
N ALA A 795 -27.11 -0.06 18.20
CA ALA A 795 -26.67 -0.18 19.57
C ALA A 795 -25.33 0.53 19.81
N GLN A 796 -25.18 1.09 21.01
CA GLN A 796 -23.91 1.71 21.39
C GLN A 796 -22.89 0.65 21.80
N TRP A 797 -21.61 0.96 21.55
CA TRP A 797 -20.50 0.17 22.05
C TRP A 797 -20.53 0.09 23.58
N PRO A 798 -20.36 -1.11 24.16
CA PRO A 798 -20.52 -1.29 25.61
C PRO A 798 -19.44 -0.53 26.39
N GLN A 799 -19.85 0.06 27.50
CA GLN A 799 -18.98 0.79 28.39
C GLN A 799 -18.53 -0.08 29.56
N VAL A 800 -17.30 0.13 30.00
CA VAL A 800 -16.76 -0.60 31.16
C VAL A 800 -17.37 -0.06 32.45
N ASP A 801 -17.89 -0.95 33.27
CA ASP A 801 -18.17 -0.63 34.67
C ASP A 801 -16.89 -0.88 35.49
N GLU A 802 -16.16 0.17 35.83
CA GLU A 802 -14.92 0.06 36.57
C GLU A 802 -15.11 -0.57 37.98
N SER A 803 -16.32 -0.51 38.54
CA SER A 803 -16.63 -1.17 39.82
C SER A 803 -16.58 -2.69 39.72
N ALA A 804 -16.89 -3.25 38.53
CA ALA A 804 -16.82 -4.68 38.31
C ALA A 804 -15.37 -5.19 38.21
N LEU A 805 -14.41 -4.29 37.96
CA LEU A 805 -12.99 -4.63 37.87
C LEU A 805 -12.26 -4.65 39.20
N VAL A 806 -12.88 -4.14 40.25
CA VAL A 806 -12.30 -4.13 41.61
C VAL A 806 -12.14 -5.57 42.09
N GLN A 807 -10.98 -5.91 42.57
CA GLN A 807 -10.69 -7.18 43.25
C GLN A 807 -10.40 -6.92 44.70
N ASP A 808 -11.14 -7.63 45.55
CA ASP A 808 -10.87 -7.62 46.99
C ASP A 808 -9.68 -8.53 47.34
N SER A 809 -9.43 -9.58 46.52
CA SER A 809 -8.30 -10.48 46.69
C SER A 809 -7.61 -10.78 45.36
N LEU A 810 -6.33 -11.11 45.44
CA LEU A 810 -5.48 -11.50 44.30
C LEU A 810 -4.97 -12.93 44.53
N THR A 811 -5.15 -13.79 43.56
CA THR A 811 -4.51 -15.12 43.53
C THR A 811 -3.15 -15.02 42.84
N LEU A 812 -2.09 -15.20 43.60
CA LEU A 812 -0.73 -15.15 43.09
C LEU A 812 -0.12 -16.57 43.02
N VAL A 813 0.52 -16.83 41.89
CA VAL A 813 1.31 -18.07 41.70
C VAL A 813 2.61 -17.98 42.50
N VAL A 814 2.91 -19.03 43.28
CA VAL A 814 4.18 -19.12 43.99
C VAL A 814 5.10 -20.14 43.33
N GLN A 815 6.25 -19.67 42.98
CA GLN A 815 7.35 -20.45 42.42
C GLN A 815 8.47 -20.65 43.45
N VAL A 816 9.14 -21.81 43.44
CA VAL A 816 10.40 -22.03 44.12
C VAL A 816 11.44 -22.37 43.05
N ASN A 817 12.48 -21.53 42.96
CA ASN A 817 13.55 -21.62 41.96
C ASN A 817 12.99 -21.73 40.52
N GLY A 818 11.97 -20.85 40.21
CA GLY A 818 11.36 -20.76 38.91
C GLY A 818 10.33 -21.85 38.56
N LYS A 819 10.07 -22.82 39.46
CA LYS A 819 9.09 -23.89 39.25
C LYS A 819 7.83 -23.62 40.09
N LEU A 820 6.66 -23.73 39.51
CA LEU A 820 5.36 -23.59 40.18
C LEU A 820 5.27 -24.59 41.34
N ARG A 821 4.97 -24.08 42.54
CA ARG A 821 4.88 -24.91 43.76
C ARG A 821 3.63 -24.64 44.60
N GLY A 822 2.93 -23.53 44.35
CA GLY A 822 1.71 -23.22 45.05
C GLY A 822 1.00 -22.02 44.50
N GLN A 823 -0.13 -21.69 45.10
CA GLN A 823 -0.90 -20.47 44.90
C GLN A 823 -1.27 -19.91 46.25
N ILE A 824 -1.28 -18.59 46.36
CA ILE A 824 -1.74 -17.87 47.55
C ILE A 824 -2.85 -16.91 47.15
N GLU A 825 -3.79 -16.71 48.02
CA GLU A 825 -4.79 -15.67 47.92
C GLU A 825 -4.45 -14.59 48.93
N VAL A 826 -4.34 -13.35 48.50
CA VAL A 826 -4.00 -12.19 49.36
C VAL A 826 -4.93 -11.04 49.03
N PRO A 827 -5.27 -10.18 49.99
CA PRO A 827 -6.01 -8.95 49.72
C PRO A 827 -5.33 -8.16 48.59
N ALA A 828 -6.14 -7.52 47.71
CA ALA A 828 -5.58 -6.70 46.64
C ALA A 828 -4.77 -5.51 47.15
N SER A 829 -5.06 -5.07 48.37
CA SER A 829 -4.33 -4.02 49.09
C SER A 829 -3.12 -4.53 49.89
N ALA A 830 -2.82 -5.87 49.82
CA ALA A 830 -1.72 -6.45 50.58
C ALA A 830 -0.37 -5.81 50.23
N SER A 831 0.37 -5.45 51.24
CA SER A 831 1.74 -4.97 51.09
C SER A 831 2.63 -6.09 50.54
N ARG A 832 3.80 -5.70 50.02
CA ARG A 832 4.78 -6.67 49.52
C ARG A 832 5.19 -7.65 50.62
N GLU A 833 5.32 -7.17 51.86
CA GLU A 833 5.68 -7.96 53.03
C GLU A 833 4.60 -9.00 53.35
N GLU A 834 3.35 -8.61 53.27
CA GLU A 834 2.19 -9.52 53.49
C GLU A 834 2.13 -10.60 52.42
N VAL A 835 2.37 -10.22 51.16
CA VAL A 835 2.44 -11.17 50.03
C VAL A 835 3.61 -12.15 50.21
N GLU A 836 4.79 -11.67 50.62
CA GLU A 836 5.94 -12.52 50.91
C GLU A 836 5.66 -13.48 52.07
N ALA A 837 5.00 -13.00 53.13
CA ALA A 837 4.64 -13.79 54.29
C ALA A 837 3.64 -14.91 53.92
N ALA A 838 2.61 -14.58 53.16
CA ALA A 838 1.65 -15.55 52.67
C ALA A 838 2.28 -16.61 51.77
N ALA A 839 3.18 -16.21 50.90
CA ALA A 839 3.90 -17.12 50.01
C ALA A 839 4.79 -18.10 50.79
N ARG A 840 5.46 -17.61 51.80
CA ARG A 840 6.30 -18.43 52.70
C ARG A 840 5.48 -19.40 53.57
N ALA A 841 4.29 -18.99 53.95
CA ALA A 841 3.38 -19.81 54.77
C ALA A 841 2.61 -20.88 54.02
N ASN A 842 2.60 -20.83 52.68
CA ASN A 842 1.87 -21.83 51.86
C ASN A 842 2.43 -23.24 52.07
N GLU A 843 1.56 -24.17 52.46
CA GLU A 843 1.96 -25.56 52.80
C GLU A 843 2.75 -26.28 51.71
N ASN A 844 2.35 -26.09 50.45
CA ASN A 844 3.06 -26.69 49.33
C ASN A 844 4.45 -26.08 49.14
N VAL A 845 4.55 -24.79 49.32
CA VAL A 845 5.84 -24.05 49.22
C VAL A 845 6.79 -24.49 50.34
N LEU A 846 6.27 -24.64 51.56
CA LEU A 846 7.03 -25.12 52.71
C LEU A 846 7.70 -26.47 52.44
N ARG A 847 7.01 -27.43 51.81
CA ARG A 847 7.58 -28.74 51.44
C ARG A 847 8.77 -28.65 50.49
N PHE A 848 8.80 -27.61 49.65
CA PHE A 848 9.89 -27.42 48.69
C PHE A 848 10.98 -26.46 49.16
N THR A 849 10.78 -25.86 50.31
CA THR A 849 11.77 -24.98 50.95
C THR A 849 12.33 -25.61 52.28
N GLU A 850 11.80 -26.78 52.68
CA GLU A 850 12.23 -27.49 53.86
C GLU A 850 13.72 -27.87 53.74
N GLY A 851 14.51 -27.47 54.73
CA GLY A 851 15.96 -27.71 54.76
C GLY A 851 16.78 -26.76 53.85
N LEU A 852 16.12 -25.80 53.12
CA LEU A 852 16.82 -24.87 52.27
C LEU A 852 16.87 -23.46 52.93
N SER A 853 17.91 -22.71 52.60
CA SER A 853 18.02 -21.33 53.00
C SER A 853 17.38 -20.42 51.94
N ILE A 854 16.30 -19.65 52.29
CA ILE A 854 15.69 -18.69 51.38
C ILE A 854 16.62 -17.47 51.24
N ARG A 855 17.18 -17.27 50.06
CA ARG A 855 18.07 -16.20 49.69
C ARG A 855 17.34 -14.91 49.31
N LYS A 856 16.27 -15.06 48.55
CA LYS A 856 15.55 -13.92 48.00
C LYS A 856 14.12 -14.30 47.71
N VAL A 857 13.17 -13.40 47.96
CA VAL A 857 11.80 -13.46 47.48
C VAL A 857 11.58 -12.34 46.48
N ILE A 858 11.12 -12.70 45.30
CA ILE A 858 10.84 -11.76 44.20
C ILE A 858 9.32 -11.72 44.01
N VAL A 859 8.71 -10.62 44.39
CA VAL A 859 7.30 -10.39 44.18
C VAL A 859 7.12 -9.60 42.88
N VAL A 860 6.42 -10.18 41.94
CA VAL A 860 5.96 -9.49 40.73
C VAL A 860 4.50 -9.08 40.98
N PRO A 861 4.22 -7.80 41.17
CA PRO A 861 2.89 -7.34 41.56
C PRO A 861 1.78 -7.87 40.63
N GLY A 862 0.71 -8.44 41.21
CA GLY A 862 -0.44 -8.96 40.49
C GLY A 862 -0.20 -10.22 39.66
N LYS A 863 1.02 -10.82 39.68
CA LYS A 863 1.35 -11.96 38.84
C LYS A 863 1.86 -13.18 39.61
N LEU A 864 2.98 -13.06 40.27
CA LEU A 864 3.61 -14.22 40.93
C LEU A 864 4.58 -13.79 42.03
N VAL A 865 4.89 -14.76 42.90
CA VAL A 865 6.00 -14.68 43.85
C VAL A 865 6.98 -15.79 43.50
N ASN A 866 8.25 -15.46 43.35
CA ASN A 866 9.32 -16.46 43.15
C ASN A 866 10.27 -16.47 44.36
N ILE A 867 10.34 -17.60 45.03
CA ILE A 867 11.24 -17.84 46.16
C ILE A 867 12.50 -18.51 45.65
N VAL A 868 13.64 -17.84 45.86
CA VAL A 868 14.94 -18.40 45.52
C VAL A 868 15.55 -18.98 46.81
N ALA A 869 15.71 -20.33 46.83
CA ALA A 869 16.21 -21.08 47.96
C ALA A 869 17.29 -22.08 47.49
N ASN A 870 18.28 -22.29 48.34
CA ASN A 870 19.39 -23.24 48.14
C ASN A 870 19.82 -23.91 49.43
#